data_c8d4a8cffd302c1695faacbb907d14bf
#
_entry.id   c8d4a8cffd302c1695faacbb907d14bf
#
_cell.length_a   1.000
_cell.length_b   1.000
_cell.length_c   1.000
_cell.angle_alpha   90.00
_cell.angle_beta   90.00
_cell.angle_gamma   90.00
#
_symmetry.space_group_name_H-M   'P 1'
#
loop_
_entity.id
_entity.type
_entity.pdbx_description
1 polymer ?
#
loop_
_entity_poly.entity_id
_entity_poly.type
_entity_poly.pdbx_seq_one_letter_code
_entity_poly.pdbx_strand_id
1 'polypeptide(L)'
;MFSLKSNILWAMALCCTLAAEAKPRTQAQIMQLAGDALAARMNNVRHSAVARPLSVAYSTEALTVVQQGGGGYAVISNDDLLPAVLAYSPSAFSPTDANPGLKWWLAAVEEAAKDIVASGVPFRSVTPDTNTFPDHVPQMLSSVWGQMEPYNNFCPLEYDATGKLVGRTVVGCVATAMAQIMYYHKYPTQPTGAYTDMQTTDAFGRPVPITVNLDDYTFDYSLMQDSYTPGNYSPATADQVAALSYACGVSFAMIYGTGASGTYSDSAVVSLKAHFGFPNAQLLDRSTFTDGDDVWMNIIFNELSHNRPLMYSGVDDIWTVGGGGHAFVFDGYDAEGLVHVNWGWYGRNDGYYAVDLLNPRIHSFHNQQDMIIGCESPSQASVRTDTLRVEGDVSADSLRSYAEKSRTQGLRFLDLSKATLPGDSLPTKIFYGSLLQKIVLPASLTTFGDGVFADCRNLSEVEFGDNDERHFVVADNVVYTADTTEVIEVLPYYYNAANLMADYNSVFETPATVRKIHRYALDGCFRIQGLVLSQKVEHIGSSVFAHATNLRRICLRTSTPPTVDVRAFDGLDIGYTQLAIPAGTRDVYSRSAGWRDFFRLDNVVEQGTNIRATDVYRHEGEENPEWQYRVLGDFVSGEPTLSCEAGKDSPAGDYPIRVERGTIEGENVVFTNGTLHVVDKSVQLPTTGIHAPMFNSKDRAFTLGGCAVSGKLPSGVHEILIINGKKVVR
;
A
#
# COMPACT_ATOMS: atom_id res chain seq x y z
N MET A 1 -9.76 57.96 22.64
CA MET A 1 -9.88 56.58 23.11
C MET A 1 -11.32 56.08 22.96
N PHE A 2 -11.92 56.33 21.81
CA PHE A 2 -13.26 55.86 21.40
C PHE A 2 -13.23 55.82 19.88
N SER A 3 -13.01 54.66 19.27
CA SER A 3 -13.29 54.38 17.83
C SER A 3 -12.78 53.02 17.29
N LEU A 4 -12.41 52.06 18.15
CA LEU A 4 -11.94 50.77 17.64
C LEU A 4 -12.87 49.58 17.97
N LYS A 5 -13.92 49.74 18.75
CA LYS A 5 -14.86 48.67 19.11
C LYS A 5 -16.08 48.59 18.21
N SER A 6 -16.37 49.61 17.40
CA SER A 6 -17.54 49.59 16.51
C SER A 6 -17.30 48.87 15.17
N ASN A 7 -16.05 48.80 14.69
CA ASN A 7 -15.74 48.21 13.40
C ASN A 7 -15.55 46.68 13.47
N ILE A 8 -15.31 46.12 14.66
CA ILE A 8 -15.17 44.64 14.82
C ILE A 8 -16.53 43.96 14.90
N LEU A 9 -17.56 44.64 15.43
CA LEU A 9 -18.93 44.10 15.46
C LEU A 9 -19.59 44.11 14.06
N TRP A 10 -19.25 45.06 13.19
CA TRP A 10 -19.76 45.07 11.81
C TRP A 10 -19.05 44.08 10.90
N ALA A 11 -17.78 43.74 11.14
CA ALA A 11 -17.07 42.73 10.42
C ALA A 11 -17.50 41.29 10.82
N MET A 12 -17.88 41.06 12.08
CA MET A 12 -18.47 39.79 12.52
C MET A 12 -19.94 39.59 12.08
N ALA A 13 -20.69 40.69 11.88
CA ALA A 13 -22.08 40.60 11.39
C ALA A 13 -22.17 40.41 9.86
N LEU A 14 -21.10 40.70 9.10
CA LEU A 14 -21.06 40.50 7.64
C LEU A 14 -20.49 39.16 7.21
N CYS A 15 -19.92 38.32 8.13
CA CYS A 15 -19.50 36.97 7.86
C CYS A 15 -20.60 35.90 8.16
N CYS A 16 -21.76 36.29 8.64
CA CYS A 16 -22.83 35.37 9.00
C CYS A 16 -24.01 35.28 8.01
N THR A 17 -23.87 35.76 6.78
CA THR A 17 -24.99 35.67 5.83
C THR A 17 -24.49 35.36 4.42
N LEU A 18 -24.20 34.08 4.16
CA LEU A 18 -24.35 33.39 2.89
C LEU A 18 -24.15 31.90 3.12
N ALA A 19 -24.79 31.32 4.13
CA ALA A 19 -25.15 29.91 4.06
C ALA A 19 -26.29 29.88 3.03
N ALA A 20 -26.08 29.27 1.88
CA ALA A 20 -27.15 28.94 0.96
C ALA A 20 -28.12 28.04 1.74
N GLU A 21 -29.37 28.49 1.94
CA GLU A 21 -30.37 27.60 2.54
C GLU A 21 -30.60 26.45 1.58
N ALA A 22 -30.31 25.22 2.03
CA ALA A 22 -30.65 23.98 1.35
C ALA A 22 -32.12 24.00 0.94
N LYS A 23 -32.41 23.83 -0.34
CA LYS A 23 -33.77 23.76 -0.84
C LYS A 23 -34.04 22.39 -1.46
N PRO A 24 -34.89 21.59 -0.80
CA PRO A 24 -35.30 20.32 -1.39
C PRO A 24 -35.98 20.55 -2.76
N ARG A 25 -35.59 19.76 -3.74
CA ARG A 25 -36.21 19.75 -5.05
C ARG A 25 -37.63 19.14 -4.97
N THR A 26 -38.56 19.78 -5.61
CA THR A 26 -39.92 19.20 -5.73
C THR A 26 -39.93 17.98 -6.64
N GLN A 27 -40.87 17.08 -6.46
CA GLN A 27 -41.04 15.91 -7.31
C GLN A 27 -41.18 16.29 -8.81
N ALA A 28 -41.82 17.41 -9.12
CA ALA A 28 -41.95 17.89 -10.49
C ALA A 28 -40.57 18.29 -11.09
N GLN A 29 -39.74 18.97 -10.30
CA GLN A 29 -38.37 19.29 -10.71
C GLN A 29 -37.52 18.06 -10.92
N ILE A 30 -37.61 17.07 -10.02
CA ILE A 30 -36.90 15.80 -10.13
C ILE A 30 -37.29 15.07 -11.41
N MET A 31 -38.58 14.96 -11.69
CA MET A 31 -39.07 14.30 -12.91
C MET A 31 -38.66 15.03 -14.17
N GLN A 32 -38.66 16.37 -14.17
CA GLN A 32 -38.18 17.19 -15.29
C GLN A 32 -36.68 16.97 -15.54
N LEU A 33 -35.85 17.11 -14.49
CA LEU A 33 -34.40 16.92 -14.58
C LEU A 33 -34.04 15.53 -15.11
N ALA A 34 -34.71 14.50 -14.64
CA ALA A 34 -34.53 13.14 -15.12
C ALA A 34 -34.93 12.99 -16.60
N GLY A 35 -36.05 13.61 -16.98
CA GLY A 35 -36.50 13.61 -18.38
C GLY A 35 -35.52 14.30 -19.32
N ASP A 36 -35.01 15.46 -18.92
CA ASP A 36 -34.03 16.23 -19.67
C ASP A 36 -32.71 15.45 -19.80
N ALA A 37 -32.21 14.87 -18.71
CA ALA A 37 -31.00 14.05 -18.69
C ALA A 37 -31.11 12.84 -19.62
N LEU A 38 -32.21 12.10 -19.55
CA LEU A 38 -32.42 10.91 -20.38
C LEU A 38 -32.65 11.29 -21.87
N ALA A 39 -33.34 12.41 -22.14
CA ALA A 39 -33.56 12.89 -23.49
C ALA A 39 -32.26 13.38 -24.16
N ALA A 40 -31.45 14.17 -23.45
CA ALA A 40 -30.20 14.72 -23.99
C ALA A 40 -29.13 13.65 -24.26
N ARG A 41 -29.05 12.63 -23.39
CA ARG A 41 -27.90 11.71 -23.31
C ARG A 41 -28.19 10.34 -23.91
N MET A 42 -29.48 9.97 -24.10
CA MET A 42 -29.86 8.67 -24.68
C MET A 42 -30.39 8.74 -26.11
N ASN A 43 -30.62 9.93 -26.68
CA ASN A 43 -31.15 10.11 -28.01
C ASN A 43 -30.20 9.65 -29.15
N ASN A 44 -28.93 9.44 -28.87
CA ASN A 44 -27.97 8.87 -29.83
C ASN A 44 -28.15 7.36 -30.06
N VAL A 45 -29.00 6.67 -29.28
CA VAL A 45 -29.11 5.20 -29.32
C VAL A 45 -30.33 4.69 -30.06
N ARG A 46 -31.43 5.47 -30.17
CA ARG A 46 -32.63 5.04 -30.92
C ARG A 46 -33.46 6.24 -31.42
N HIS A 47 -33.67 6.33 -32.74
CA HIS A 47 -34.65 7.22 -33.34
C HIS A 47 -36.08 6.80 -33.00
N SER A 48 -36.62 7.23 -31.88
CA SER A 48 -38.04 7.06 -31.57
C SER A 48 -38.58 8.35 -30.95
N ALA A 49 -39.37 9.10 -31.70
CA ALA A 49 -40.00 10.37 -31.30
C ALA A 49 -41.19 10.22 -30.28
N VAL A 50 -41.35 9.06 -29.66
CA VAL A 50 -42.43 8.84 -28.66
C VAL A 50 -41.89 9.12 -27.29
N ALA A 51 -42.44 10.17 -26.64
CA ALA A 51 -42.18 10.42 -25.21
C ALA A 51 -42.60 9.20 -24.37
N ARG A 52 -41.63 8.57 -23.73
CA ARG A 52 -41.86 7.40 -22.88
C ARG A 52 -42.19 7.86 -21.46
N PRO A 53 -43.14 7.21 -20.77
CA PRO A 53 -43.51 7.61 -19.43
C PRO A 53 -42.35 7.45 -18.46
N LEU A 54 -42.17 8.44 -17.60
CA LEU A 54 -41.21 8.43 -16.48
C LEU A 54 -41.91 7.99 -15.21
N SER A 55 -41.26 7.22 -14.39
CA SER A 55 -41.74 6.79 -13.07
C SER A 55 -40.60 6.76 -12.06
N VAL A 56 -40.90 7.07 -10.80
CA VAL A 56 -39.98 6.87 -9.70
C VAL A 56 -39.84 5.37 -9.44
N ALA A 57 -38.61 4.87 -9.58
CA ALA A 57 -38.27 3.46 -9.37
C ALA A 57 -37.74 3.21 -7.94
N TYR A 58 -37.06 4.20 -7.36
CA TYR A 58 -36.50 4.15 -6.01
C TYR A 58 -36.30 5.58 -5.50
N SER A 59 -36.50 5.81 -4.19
CA SER A 59 -36.28 7.11 -3.59
C SER A 59 -35.82 6.95 -2.14
N THR A 60 -34.86 7.77 -1.73
CA THR A 60 -34.38 7.90 -0.37
C THR A 60 -34.55 9.36 0.10
N GLU A 61 -33.98 9.70 1.24
CA GLU A 61 -33.94 11.08 1.73
C GLU A 61 -33.13 12.00 0.78
N ALA A 62 -32.00 11.54 0.25
CA ALA A 62 -31.05 12.36 -0.48
C ALA A 62 -31.13 12.22 -2.00
N LEU A 63 -31.63 11.11 -2.54
CA LEU A 63 -31.67 10.86 -3.98
C LEU A 63 -32.93 10.13 -4.45
N THR A 64 -33.26 10.34 -5.72
CA THR A 64 -34.40 9.70 -6.40
C THR A 64 -33.97 9.11 -7.73
N VAL A 65 -34.24 7.82 -7.94
CA VAL A 65 -34.06 7.13 -9.21
C VAL A 65 -35.33 7.20 -10.03
N VAL A 66 -35.26 7.84 -11.19
CA VAL A 66 -36.35 7.96 -12.14
C VAL A 66 -36.05 7.09 -13.35
N GLN A 67 -36.96 6.18 -13.65
CA GLN A 67 -36.86 5.25 -14.78
C GLN A 67 -37.78 5.64 -15.93
N GLN A 68 -37.29 5.47 -17.14
CA GLN A 68 -38.07 5.62 -18.37
C GLN A 68 -38.67 4.27 -18.80
N GLY A 69 -39.92 4.27 -19.21
CA GLY A 69 -40.58 3.06 -19.74
C GLY A 69 -39.84 2.49 -20.94
N GLY A 70 -39.49 1.19 -20.88
CA GLY A 70 -38.72 0.52 -21.94
C GLY A 70 -37.18 0.55 -21.77
N GLY A 71 -36.69 1.03 -20.63
CA GLY A 71 -35.28 1.02 -20.25
C GLY A 71 -34.67 2.42 -20.13
N GLY A 72 -33.61 2.50 -19.34
CA GLY A 72 -32.92 3.73 -18.99
C GLY A 72 -33.42 4.36 -17.69
N TYR A 73 -32.48 4.81 -16.87
CA TYR A 73 -32.78 5.55 -15.64
C TYR A 73 -31.80 6.71 -15.43
N ALA A 74 -32.21 7.67 -14.60
CA ALA A 74 -31.36 8.71 -14.06
C ALA A 74 -31.50 8.77 -12.54
N VAL A 75 -30.41 9.04 -11.84
CA VAL A 75 -30.36 9.31 -10.41
C VAL A 75 -30.27 10.82 -10.21
N ILE A 76 -31.25 11.38 -9.53
CA ILE A 76 -31.37 12.82 -9.29
C ILE A 76 -31.21 13.08 -7.79
N SER A 77 -30.42 14.08 -7.44
CA SER A 77 -30.31 14.55 -6.06
C SER A 77 -31.58 15.24 -5.61
N ASN A 78 -31.98 15.04 -4.36
CA ASN A 78 -33.19 15.64 -3.81
C ASN A 78 -33.00 17.07 -3.30
N ASP A 79 -31.76 17.59 -3.28
CA ASP A 79 -31.42 18.92 -2.76
C ASP A 79 -30.58 19.72 -3.76
N ASP A 80 -30.74 21.07 -3.76
CA ASP A 80 -30.07 21.97 -4.70
C ASP A 80 -28.61 22.31 -4.29
N LEU A 81 -28.17 21.89 -3.11
CA LEU A 81 -26.76 21.94 -2.72
C LEU A 81 -25.90 20.92 -3.47
N LEU A 82 -26.52 19.97 -4.17
CA LEU A 82 -25.88 18.92 -4.94
C LEU A 82 -26.13 19.11 -6.44
N PRO A 83 -25.26 18.57 -7.30
CA PRO A 83 -25.52 18.46 -8.74
C PRO A 83 -26.88 17.81 -9.00
N ALA A 84 -27.59 18.25 -10.00
CA ALA A 84 -28.93 17.76 -10.27
C ALA A 84 -28.92 16.28 -10.69
N VAL A 85 -28.07 15.91 -11.63
CA VAL A 85 -27.93 14.55 -12.15
C VAL A 85 -26.69 13.92 -11.55
N LEU A 86 -26.88 12.81 -10.81
CA LEU A 86 -25.79 12.07 -10.17
C LEU A 86 -25.36 10.84 -10.99
N ALA A 87 -26.30 10.27 -11.76
CA ALA A 87 -25.99 9.19 -12.69
C ALA A 87 -27.07 9.06 -13.76
N TYR A 88 -26.71 8.40 -14.86
CA TYR A 88 -27.67 7.88 -15.86
C TYR A 88 -27.12 6.62 -16.52
N SER A 89 -28.03 5.70 -16.86
CA SER A 89 -27.74 4.42 -17.51
C SER A 89 -28.80 4.05 -18.53
N PRO A 90 -28.44 3.39 -19.64
CA PRO A 90 -29.41 2.83 -20.59
C PRO A 90 -30.13 1.59 -20.06
N SER A 91 -29.68 1.01 -18.96
CA SER A 91 -30.27 -0.17 -18.34
C SER A 91 -31.60 0.13 -17.66
N ALA A 92 -32.45 -0.89 -17.49
CA ALA A 92 -33.59 -0.79 -16.58
C ALA A 92 -33.07 -0.87 -15.14
N PHE A 93 -33.59 -0.01 -14.25
CA PHE A 93 -33.26 -0.05 -12.82
C PHE A 93 -34.14 -1.04 -12.08
N SER A 94 -33.53 -1.78 -11.17
CA SER A 94 -34.26 -2.61 -10.19
C SER A 94 -33.66 -2.42 -8.81
N PRO A 95 -34.44 -2.05 -7.78
CA PRO A 95 -33.93 -1.90 -6.41
C PRO A 95 -33.44 -3.22 -5.81
N THR A 96 -33.83 -4.36 -6.41
CA THR A 96 -33.40 -5.70 -6.00
C THR A 96 -32.26 -6.25 -6.87
N ASP A 97 -31.69 -5.43 -7.76
CA ASP A 97 -30.57 -5.85 -8.61
C ASP A 97 -29.40 -6.35 -7.74
N ALA A 98 -28.79 -7.44 -8.21
CA ALA A 98 -27.68 -8.06 -7.50
C ALA A 98 -26.32 -7.39 -7.78
N ASN A 99 -26.26 -6.34 -8.64
CA ASN A 99 -25.00 -5.64 -8.96
C ASN A 99 -24.38 -5.00 -7.69
N PRO A 100 -23.28 -5.54 -7.17
CA PRO A 100 -22.70 -5.07 -5.91
C PRO A 100 -22.11 -3.67 -6.05
N GLY A 101 -21.53 -3.34 -7.22
CA GLY A 101 -20.93 -2.04 -7.47
C GLY A 101 -21.95 -0.91 -7.48
N LEU A 102 -23.12 -1.11 -8.13
CA LEU A 102 -24.19 -0.11 -8.09
C LEU A 102 -24.72 0.09 -6.67
N LYS A 103 -24.90 -0.99 -5.90
CA LYS A 103 -25.34 -0.90 -4.49
C LYS A 103 -24.35 -0.11 -3.64
N TRP A 104 -23.06 -0.42 -3.79
CA TRP A 104 -21.99 0.29 -3.10
C TRP A 104 -22.01 1.78 -3.47
N TRP A 105 -22.09 2.12 -4.77
CA TRP A 105 -22.11 3.50 -5.23
C TRP A 105 -23.34 4.26 -4.69
N LEU A 106 -24.53 3.66 -4.76
CA LEU A 106 -25.77 4.29 -4.25
C LEU A 106 -25.68 4.58 -2.75
N ALA A 107 -25.15 3.65 -1.96
CA ALA A 107 -24.98 3.82 -0.51
C ALA A 107 -23.96 4.94 -0.19
N ALA A 108 -22.80 4.94 -0.85
CA ALA A 108 -21.77 5.93 -0.64
C ALA A 108 -22.25 7.35 -1.01
N VAL A 109 -22.92 7.49 -2.16
CA VAL A 109 -23.45 8.79 -2.61
C VAL A 109 -24.61 9.27 -1.74
N GLU A 110 -25.47 8.38 -1.25
CA GLU A 110 -26.53 8.70 -0.30
C GLU A 110 -25.97 9.30 1.00
N GLU A 111 -24.92 8.71 1.55
CA GLU A 111 -24.26 9.19 2.76
C GLU A 111 -23.59 10.54 2.51
N ALA A 112 -22.80 10.64 1.43
CA ALA A 112 -22.14 11.89 1.03
C ALA A 112 -23.16 13.03 0.83
N ALA A 113 -24.27 12.75 0.19
CA ALA A 113 -25.31 13.74 -0.05
C ALA A 113 -25.95 14.25 1.25
N LYS A 114 -26.22 13.36 2.23
CA LYS A 114 -26.73 13.78 3.56
C LYS A 114 -25.75 14.70 4.27
N ASP A 115 -24.46 14.41 4.24
CA ASP A 115 -23.44 15.21 4.88
C ASP A 115 -23.29 16.58 4.22
N ILE A 116 -23.35 16.66 2.89
CA ILE A 116 -23.32 17.94 2.16
C ILE A 116 -24.53 18.79 2.55
N VAL A 117 -25.73 18.21 2.57
CA VAL A 117 -26.96 18.92 2.98
C VAL A 117 -26.86 19.38 4.43
N ALA A 118 -26.38 18.53 5.34
CA ALA A 118 -26.19 18.88 6.75
C ALA A 118 -25.15 20.01 6.95
N SER A 119 -24.13 20.07 6.11
CA SER A 119 -23.11 21.13 6.16
C SER A 119 -23.62 22.50 5.68
N GLY A 120 -24.64 22.53 4.83
CA GLY A 120 -25.14 23.74 4.17
C GLY A 120 -24.18 24.34 3.14
N VAL A 121 -23.12 23.61 2.75
CA VAL A 121 -22.11 24.05 1.76
C VAL A 121 -22.39 23.38 0.44
N PRO A 122 -22.64 24.15 -0.66
CA PRO A 122 -22.87 23.57 -1.97
C PRO A 122 -21.68 22.76 -2.48
N PHE A 123 -21.94 21.56 -2.93
CA PHE A 123 -20.96 20.72 -3.61
C PHE A 123 -20.86 21.12 -5.08
N ARG A 124 -19.65 21.19 -5.58
CA ARG A 124 -19.37 21.43 -6.99
C ARG A 124 -18.69 20.19 -7.57
N SER A 125 -19.28 19.63 -8.60
CA SER A 125 -18.63 18.58 -9.40
C SER A 125 -17.35 19.09 -10.04
N VAL A 126 -16.38 18.19 -10.14
CA VAL A 126 -15.14 18.44 -10.88
C VAL A 126 -15.43 18.12 -12.36
N THR A 127 -15.32 19.14 -13.19
CA THR A 127 -15.50 19.00 -14.66
C THR A 127 -14.14 19.02 -15.34
N PRO A 128 -14.00 18.38 -16.54
CA PRO A 128 -12.75 18.42 -17.27
C PRO A 128 -12.40 19.87 -17.67
N ASP A 129 -11.16 20.28 -17.37
CA ASP A 129 -10.62 21.57 -17.87
C ASP A 129 -10.37 21.44 -19.38
N THR A 130 -11.20 22.12 -20.17
CA THR A 130 -11.15 22.06 -21.63
C THR A 130 -9.89 22.67 -22.26
N ASN A 131 -9.05 23.35 -21.49
CA ASN A 131 -7.73 23.76 -21.92
C ASN A 131 -6.70 22.61 -21.86
N THR A 132 -6.99 21.59 -21.05
CA THR A 132 -6.09 20.47 -20.78
C THR A 132 -6.64 19.15 -21.33
N PHE A 133 -7.94 18.94 -21.23
CA PHE A 133 -8.62 17.69 -21.62
C PHE A 133 -9.72 17.95 -22.63
N PRO A 134 -10.10 16.96 -23.46
CA PRO A 134 -11.37 16.99 -24.19
C PRO A 134 -12.54 17.23 -23.23
N ASP A 135 -13.59 17.92 -23.70
CA ASP A 135 -14.81 18.14 -22.91
C ASP A 135 -15.54 16.82 -22.56
N HIS A 136 -15.37 15.79 -23.40
CA HIS A 136 -15.89 14.46 -23.14
C HIS A 136 -15.01 13.40 -23.82
N VAL A 137 -15.03 12.19 -23.27
CA VAL A 137 -14.46 10.97 -23.86
C VAL A 137 -15.56 9.92 -23.91
N PRO A 138 -15.95 9.43 -25.10
CA PRO A 138 -16.99 8.42 -25.22
C PRO A 138 -16.54 7.11 -24.59
N GLN A 139 -17.51 6.26 -24.21
CA GLN A 139 -17.25 4.89 -23.76
C GLN A 139 -16.28 4.18 -24.71
N MET A 140 -15.19 3.63 -24.18
CA MET A 140 -14.15 2.94 -24.93
C MET A 140 -14.36 1.44 -25.04
N LEU A 141 -14.79 0.78 -23.97
CA LEU A 141 -14.99 -0.66 -23.93
C LEU A 141 -16.29 -1.05 -24.64
N SER A 142 -16.19 -2.00 -25.57
CA SER A 142 -17.35 -2.67 -26.17
C SER A 142 -17.78 -3.90 -25.35
N SER A 143 -16.86 -4.45 -24.54
CA SER A 143 -17.12 -5.65 -23.74
C SER A 143 -18.07 -5.38 -22.58
N VAL A 144 -18.96 -6.35 -22.32
CA VAL A 144 -19.91 -6.34 -21.20
C VAL A 144 -19.84 -7.67 -20.48
N TRP A 145 -18.64 -7.95 -19.94
CA TRP A 145 -18.34 -9.25 -19.35
C TRP A 145 -18.86 -9.37 -17.91
N GLY A 146 -18.86 -10.60 -17.41
CA GLY A 146 -19.27 -10.95 -16.06
C GLY A 146 -18.33 -12.00 -15.46
N GLN A 147 -18.75 -12.62 -14.36
CA GLN A 147 -17.87 -13.47 -13.55
C GLN A 147 -18.25 -14.96 -13.57
N MET A 148 -19.39 -15.33 -14.17
CA MET A 148 -19.86 -16.72 -14.24
C MET A 148 -19.61 -17.30 -15.64
N GLU A 149 -20.18 -18.46 -15.95
CA GLU A 149 -20.06 -19.09 -17.25
C GLU A 149 -20.40 -18.14 -18.42
N PRO A 150 -19.54 -18.11 -19.49
CA PRO A 150 -18.37 -18.96 -19.74
C PRO A 150 -17.06 -18.42 -19.15
N TYR A 151 -17.03 -17.22 -18.56
CA TYR A 151 -15.81 -16.54 -18.12
C TYR A 151 -15.04 -17.35 -17.06
N ASN A 152 -15.73 -18.11 -16.21
CA ASN A 152 -15.14 -18.89 -15.14
C ASN A 152 -14.86 -20.36 -15.50
N ASN A 153 -14.94 -20.76 -16.79
CA ASN A 153 -14.81 -22.17 -17.17
C ASN A 153 -13.51 -22.83 -16.71
N PHE A 154 -12.44 -22.06 -16.50
CA PHE A 154 -11.15 -22.54 -16.01
C PHE A 154 -10.92 -22.32 -14.52
N CYS A 155 -11.80 -21.58 -13.85
CA CYS A 155 -11.69 -21.36 -12.41
C CYS A 155 -11.84 -22.67 -11.63
N PRO A 156 -11.22 -22.81 -10.45
CA PRO A 156 -11.26 -24.03 -9.65
C PRO A 156 -12.68 -24.40 -9.19
N LEU A 157 -12.82 -25.67 -8.80
CA LEU A 157 -14.05 -26.16 -8.16
C LEU A 157 -13.94 -26.00 -6.65
N GLU A 158 -15.03 -25.60 -6.01
CA GLU A 158 -15.14 -25.47 -4.56
C GLU A 158 -15.88 -26.67 -3.98
N TYR A 159 -15.40 -27.13 -2.83
CA TYR A 159 -15.98 -28.23 -2.07
C TYR A 159 -16.30 -27.77 -0.65
N ASP A 160 -17.40 -28.28 -0.08
CA ASP A 160 -17.74 -28.02 1.32
C ASP A 160 -16.88 -28.86 2.29
N ALA A 161 -17.02 -28.59 3.59
CA ALA A 161 -16.28 -29.28 4.63
C ALA A 161 -16.55 -30.82 4.69
N THR A 162 -17.57 -31.31 3.98
CA THR A 162 -17.88 -32.74 3.88
C THR A 162 -17.31 -33.40 2.61
N GLY A 163 -16.62 -32.60 1.76
CA GLY A 163 -16.08 -33.05 0.48
C GLY A 163 -17.09 -33.09 -0.65
N LYS A 164 -18.27 -32.51 -0.47
CA LYS A 164 -19.29 -32.41 -1.52
C LYS A 164 -19.01 -31.18 -2.39
N LEU A 165 -19.08 -31.38 -3.71
CA LEU A 165 -18.94 -30.29 -4.69
C LEU A 165 -20.03 -29.23 -4.47
N VAL A 166 -19.62 -28.00 -4.23
CA VAL A 166 -20.49 -26.81 -4.15
C VAL A 166 -20.72 -26.26 -5.56
N GLY A 167 -19.68 -26.07 -6.34
CA GLY A 167 -19.76 -25.54 -7.70
C GLY A 167 -18.42 -25.09 -8.24
N ARG A 168 -18.45 -24.40 -9.37
CA ARG A 168 -17.30 -23.71 -9.94
C ARG A 168 -17.24 -22.29 -9.35
N THR A 169 -16.06 -21.87 -8.93
CA THR A 169 -15.83 -20.54 -8.37
C THR A 169 -16.02 -19.46 -9.43
N VAL A 170 -16.34 -18.24 -9.00
CA VAL A 170 -16.47 -17.08 -9.91
C VAL A 170 -15.09 -16.49 -10.25
N VAL A 171 -15.01 -15.72 -11.33
CA VAL A 171 -13.75 -15.10 -11.80
C VAL A 171 -13.16 -14.11 -10.77
N GLY A 172 -14.02 -13.32 -10.11
CA GLY A 172 -13.62 -12.18 -9.30
C GLY A 172 -13.58 -10.85 -10.07
N CYS A 173 -14.01 -9.77 -9.40
CA CYS A 173 -14.22 -8.47 -10.04
C CYS A 173 -12.93 -7.84 -10.56
N VAL A 174 -11.81 -7.93 -9.82
CA VAL A 174 -10.49 -7.40 -10.24
C VAL A 174 -10.01 -8.07 -11.53
N ALA A 175 -10.10 -9.42 -11.59
CA ALA A 175 -9.70 -10.15 -12.79
C ALA A 175 -10.63 -9.86 -13.97
N THR A 176 -11.95 -9.71 -13.74
CA THR A 176 -12.91 -9.35 -14.79
C THR A 176 -12.64 -7.95 -15.34
N ALA A 177 -12.37 -6.96 -14.47
CA ALA A 177 -12.05 -5.59 -14.89
C ALA A 177 -10.77 -5.55 -15.73
N MET A 178 -9.69 -6.19 -15.25
CA MET A 178 -8.41 -6.20 -15.95
C MET A 178 -8.47 -6.99 -17.27
N ALA A 179 -9.19 -8.11 -17.30
CA ALA A 179 -9.38 -8.87 -18.53
C ALA A 179 -10.11 -8.06 -19.61
N GLN A 180 -11.10 -7.23 -19.24
CA GLN A 180 -11.77 -6.32 -20.17
C GLN A 180 -10.83 -5.21 -20.68
N ILE A 181 -9.97 -4.65 -19.82
CA ILE A 181 -8.94 -3.67 -20.23
C ILE A 181 -7.94 -4.32 -21.18
N MET A 182 -7.47 -5.53 -20.90
CA MET A 182 -6.60 -6.28 -21.81
C MET A 182 -7.29 -6.60 -23.14
N TYR A 183 -8.57 -6.96 -23.11
CA TYR A 183 -9.35 -7.16 -24.32
C TYR A 183 -9.50 -5.87 -25.13
N TYR A 184 -9.69 -4.71 -24.51
CA TYR A 184 -9.71 -3.41 -25.19
C TYR A 184 -8.39 -3.16 -25.93
N HIS A 185 -7.25 -3.34 -25.27
CA HIS A 185 -5.93 -3.13 -25.87
C HIS A 185 -5.49 -4.25 -26.83
N LYS A 186 -6.18 -5.40 -26.85
CA LYS A 186 -5.75 -6.64 -27.54
C LYS A 186 -4.32 -7.03 -27.17
N TYR A 187 -3.97 -6.85 -25.90
CA TYR A 187 -2.62 -7.04 -25.36
C TYR A 187 -2.69 -7.51 -23.90
N PRO A 188 -1.73 -8.37 -23.45
CA PRO A 188 -0.74 -9.08 -24.25
C PRO A 188 -1.36 -10.26 -25.01
N THR A 189 -0.74 -10.71 -26.10
CA THR A 189 -1.14 -11.95 -26.76
C THR A 189 -0.60 -13.19 -26.07
N GLN A 190 0.46 -13.05 -25.28
CA GLN A 190 1.07 -14.10 -24.47
C GLN A 190 1.59 -13.49 -23.16
N PRO A 191 1.09 -13.91 -22.00
CA PRO A 191 1.69 -13.60 -20.70
C PRO A 191 2.98 -14.43 -20.51
N THR A 192 3.77 -14.14 -19.49
CA THR A 192 5.05 -14.82 -19.25
C THR A 192 5.24 -15.22 -17.80
N GLY A 193 6.04 -16.28 -17.58
CA GLY A 193 6.46 -16.75 -16.27
C GLY A 193 5.48 -17.71 -15.59
N ALA A 194 5.83 -18.14 -14.39
CA ALA A 194 5.03 -19.08 -13.60
C ALA A 194 4.60 -18.45 -12.28
N TYR A 195 3.42 -18.80 -11.83
CA TYR A 195 2.87 -18.37 -10.56
C TYR A 195 2.36 -19.55 -9.74
N THR A 196 2.64 -19.56 -8.45
CA THR A 196 2.17 -20.60 -7.51
C THR A 196 1.76 -19.95 -6.19
N ASP A 197 0.54 -20.22 -5.74
CA ASP A 197 0.05 -19.76 -4.44
C ASP A 197 -1.06 -20.67 -3.90
N MET A 198 -1.36 -20.55 -2.60
CA MET A 198 -2.44 -21.27 -1.90
C MET A 198 -3.78 -20.55 -2.08
N GLN A 199 -4.40 -20.73 -3.23
CA GLN A 199 -5.58 -19.93 -3.65
C GLN A 199 -6.92 -20.69 -3.53
N THR A 200 -6.89 -21.94 -3.12
CA THR A 200 -8.11 -22.76 -2.99
C THR A 200 -7.95 -23.79 -1.88
N THR A 201 -9.04 -24.50 -1.58
CA THR A 201 -9.06 -25.61 -0.64
C THR A 201 -9.51 -26.90 -1.31
N ASP A 202 -8.96 -28.04 -0.87
CA ASP A 202 -9.41 -29.36 -1.32
C ASP A 202 -10.74 -29.77 -0.65
N ALA A 203 -11.24 -30.96 -1.02
CA ALA A 203 -12.45 -31.54 -0.45
C ALA A 203 -12.45 -31.72 1.08
N PHE A 204 -11.31 -31.52 1.74
CA PHE A 204 -11.14 -31.62 3.19
C PHE A 204 -10.87 -30.25 3.85
N GLY A 205 -11.02 -29.15 3.09
CA GLY A 205 -10.78 -27.79 3.58
C GLY A 205 -9.31 -27.44 3.79
N ARG A 206 -8.38 -28.19 3.19
CA ARG A 206 -6.94 -27.93 3.29
C ARG A 206 -6.50 -27.01 2.17
N PRO A 207 -5.65 -26.00 2.44
CA PRO A 207 -5.08 -25.17 1.38
C PRO A 207 -4.36 -26.00 0.32
N VAL A 208 -4.65 -25.74 -0.95
CA VAL A 208 -4.03 -26.39 -2.11
C VAL A 208 -3.34 -25.33 -2.96
N PRO A 209 -2.05 -25.51 -3.31
CA PRO A 209 -1.38 -24.61 -4.22
C PRO A 209 -1.97 -24.74 -5.64
N ILE A 210 -2.24 -23.60 -6.26
CA ILE A 210 -2.46 -23.52 -7.70
C ILE A 210 -1.15 -23.12 -8.34
N THR A 211 -0.62 -23.95 -9.23
CA THR A 211 0.55 -23.62 -10.05
C THR A 211 0.10 -23.46 -11.48
N VAL A 212 0.36 -22.28 -12.04
CA VAL A 212 0.06 -21.95 -13.43
C VAL A 212 1.35 -21.51 -14.12
N ASN A 213 1.70 -22.14 -15.22
CA ASN A 213 2.71 -21.64 -16.12
C ASN A 213 2.05 -20.73 -17.15
N LEU A 214 2.23 -19.43 -17.00
CA LEU A 214 1.60 -18.42 -17.86
C LEU A 214 2.14 -18.50 -19.30
N ASP A 215 3.36 -18.98 -19.50
CA ASP A 215 3.93 -19.19 -20.84
C ASP A 215 3.11 -20.21 -21.70
N ASP A 216 2.28 -21.06 -21.07
CA ASP A 216 1.42 -22.00 -21.77
C ASP A 216 0.15 -21.36 -22.36
N TYR A 217 -0.15 -20.08 -22.04
CA TYR A 217 -1.31 -19.37 -22.50
C TYR A 217 -0.99 -18.51 -23.73
N THR A 218 -1.90 -18.53 -24.68
CA THR A 218 -1.92 -17.59 -25.83
C THR A 218 -3.33 -17.07 -25.99
N PHE A 219 -3.50 -15.75 -26.03
CA PHE A 219 -4.78 -15.10 -26.14
C PHE A 219 -5.04 -14.67 -27.58
N ASP A 220 -6.00 -15.33 -28.22
CA ASP A 220 -6.51 -14.91 -29.52
C ASP A 220 -7.73 -14.01 -29.35
N TYR A 221 -7.47 -12.72 -29.29
CA TYR A 221 -8.51 -11.70 -29.13
C TYR A 221 -9.51 -11.64 -30.29
N SER A 222 -9.18 -12.20 -31.45
CA SER A 222 -10.10 -12.26 -32.59
C SER A 222 -11.22 -13.29 -32.38
N LEU A 223 -11.01 -14.25 -31.51
CA LEU A 223 -12.02 -15.24 -31.10
C LEU A 223 -12.86 -14.76 -29.91
N MET A 224 -12.42 -13.74 -29.19
CA MET A 224 -13.20 -13.20 -28.07
C MET A 224 -14.34 -12.32 -28.56
N GLN A 225 -15.43 -12.28 -27.78
CA GLN A 225 -16.65 -11.53 -28.10
C GLN A 225 -16.91 -10.45 -27.04
N ASP A 226 -17.61 -9.38 -27.45
CA ASP A 226 -18.01 -8.32 -26.52
C ASP A 226 -19.01 -8.81 -25.46
N SER A 227 -19.81 -9.83 -25.78
CA SER A 227 -20.78 -10.42 -24.85
C SER A 227 -20.96 -11.92 -25.11
N TYR A 228 -21.30 -12.65 -24.06
CA TYR A 228 -21.57 -14.09 -24.11
C TYR A 228 -22.94 -14.37 -23.53
N THR A 229 -23.88 -14.71 -24.39
CA THR A 229 -25.20 -15.19 -24.01
C THR A 229 -25.38 -16.64 -24.43
N PRO A 230 -26.10 -17.47 -23.66
CA PRO A 230 -26.31 -18.87 -24.05
C PRO A 230 -26.79 -19.02 -25.49
N GLY A 231 -26.03 -19.78 -26.29
CA GLY A 231 -26.33 -20.04 -27.70
C GLY A 231 -25.69 -19.06 -28.70
N ASN A 232 -24.96 -18.02 -28.28
CA ASN A 232 -24.28 -17.10 -29.19
C ASN A 232 -22.75 -17.26 -29.24
N TYR A 233 -22.20 -18.24 -28.55
CA TYR A 233 -20.76 -18.52 -28.55
C TYR A 233 -20.45 -20.01 -28.75
N SER A 234 -19.28 -20.29 -29.27
CA SER A 234 -18.73 -21.64 -29.41
C SER A 234 -17.83 -22.01 -28.22
N PRO A 235 -17.51 -23.28 -27.99
CA PRO A 235 -16.52 -23.67 -26.98
C PRO A 235 -15.17 -22.95 -27.18
N ALA A 236 -14.70 -22.80 -28.40
CA ALA A 236 -13.43 -22.14 -28.69
C ALA A 236 -13.42 -20.64 -28.27
N THR A 237 -14.53 -19.92 -28.49
CA THR A 237 -14.67 -18.52 -28.05
C THR A 237 -14.82 -18.41 -26.53
N ALA A 238 -15.51 -19.38 -25.91
CA ALA A 238 -15.65 -19.48 -24.46
C ALA A 238 -14.30 -19.75 -23.78
N ASP A 239 -13.50 -20.67 -24.35
CA ASP A 239 -12.18 -21.03 -23.80
C ASP A 239 -11.21 -19.84 -23.83
N GLN A 240 -11.26 -19.00 -24.86
CA GLN A 240 -10.37 -17.84 -24.93
C GLN A 240 -10.66 -16.80 -23.83
N VAL A 241 -11.91 -16.46 -23.61
CA VAL A 241 -12.27 -15.51 -22.55
C VAL A 241 -12.05 -16.10 -21.17
N ALA A 242 -12.31 -17.41 -21.00
CA ALA A 242 -12.04 -18.10 -19.74
C ALA A 242 -10.54 -18.18 -19.44
N ALA A 243 -9.71 -18.44 -20.45
CA ALA A 243 -8.25 -18.49 -20.31
C ALA A 243 -7.69 -17.12 -19.83
N LEU A 244 -8.11 -16.02 -20.47
CA LEU A 244 -7.69 -14.68 -20.07
C LEU A 244 -8.15 -14.36 -18.66
N SER A 245 -9.42 -14.58 -18.34
CA SER A 245 -10.00 -14.33 -17.02
C SER A 245 -9.31 -15.13 -15.92
N TYR A 246 -9.01 -16.40 -16.17
CA TYR A 246 -8.33 -17.30 -15.23
C TYR A 246 -6.87 -16.92 -15.05
N ALA A 247 -6.14 -16.61 -16.13
CA ALA A 247 -4.75 -16.18 -16.05
C ALA A 247 -4.61 -14.89 -15.22
N CYS A 248 -5.52 -13.92 -15.40
CA CYS A 248 -5.59 -12.74 -14.55
C CYS A 248 -5.84 -13.13 -13.08
N GLY A 249 -6.88 -13.90 -12.82
CA GLY A 249 -7.24 -14.26 -11.44
C GLY A 249 -6.13 -15.01 -10.70
N VAL A 250 -5.57 -16.03 -11.29
CA VAL A 250 -4.49 -16.82 -10.66
C VAL A 250 -3.27 -15.95 -10.38
N SER A 251 -2.81 -15.20 -11.36
CA SER A 251 -1.59 -14.38 -11.20
C SER A 251 -1.79 -13.18 -10.27
N PHE A 252 -3.04 -12.75 -10.05
CA PHE A 252 -3.39 -11.71 -9.08
C PHE A 252 -3.61 -12.22 -7.66
N ALA A 253 -3.23 -13.47 -7.36
CA ALA A 253 -3.45 -14.10 -6.06
C ALA A 253 -4.93 -14.15 -5.64
N MET A 254 -5.84 -14.46 -6.57
CA MET A 254 -7.27 -14.54 -6.32
C MET A 254 -7.62 -15.63 -5.32
N ILE A 255 -8.28 -15.27 -4.24
CA ILE A 255 -8.91 -16.23 -3.32
C ILE A 255 -10.26 -16.61 -3.92
N TYR A 256 -10.36 -17.84 -4.41
CA TYR A 256 -11.51 -18.32 -5.17
C TYR A 256 -12.64 -18.84 -4.29
N GLY A 257 -13.88 -18.47 -4.60
CA GLY A 257 -15.11 -18.99 -3.99
C GLY A 257 -16.30 -18.97 -4.95
N THR A 258 -17.30 -19.81 -4.72
CA THR A 258 -18.52 -19.89 -5.54
C THR A 258 -19.44 -18.68 -5.34
N GLY A 259 -19.45 -18.10 -4.15
CA GLY A 259 -20.25 -16.91 -3.83
C GLY A 259 -19.57 -15.61 -4.22
N ALA A 260 -18.27 -15.54 -4.05
CA ALA A 260 -17.40 -14.40 -4.41
C ALA A 260 -15.95 -14.86 -4.47
N SER A 261 -15.18 -14.27 -5.38
CA SER A 261 -13.73 -14.38 -5.44
C SER A 261 -13.12 -12.99 -5.29
N GLY A 262 -12.07 -12.86 -4.48
CA GLY A 262 -11.47 -11.58 -4.15
C GLY A 262 -9.95 -11.60 -4.16
N THR A 263 -9.37 -10.47 -4.51
CA THR A 263 -7.93 -10.19 -4.40
C THR A 263 -7.73 -8.69 -4.15
N TYR A 264 -6.51 -8.29 -3.83
CA TYR A 264 -6.14 -6.90 -3.67
C TYR A 264 -5.65 -6.30 -4.98
N SER A 265 -5.96 -5.01 -5.21
CA SER A 265 -5.57 -4.27 -6.44
C SER A 265 -4.05 -4.20 -6.63
N ASP A 266 -3.29 -4.18 -5.54
CA ASP A 266 -1.84 -4.16 -5.57
C ASP A 266 -1.23 -5.48 -6.12
N SER A 267 -1.81 -6.65 -5.77
CA SER A 267 -1.42 -7.94 -6.36
C SER A 267 -1.59 -7.91 -7.89
N ALA A 268 -2.67 -7.28 -8.37
CA ALA A 268 -2.89 -7.13 -9.80
C ALA A 268 -1.80 -6.27 -10.45
N VAL A 269 -1.40 -5.14 -9.86
CA VAL A 269 -0.33 -4.28 -10.41
C VAL A 269 1.01 -5.00 -10.50
N VAL A 270 1.38 -5.76 -9.47
CA VAL A 270 2.61 -6.56 -9.50
C VAL A 270 2.60 -7.54 -10.67
N SER A 271 1.50 -8.27 -10.83
CA SER A 271 1.35 -9.24 -11.91
C SER A 271 1.28 -8.61 -13.30
N LEU A 272 0.60 -7.48 -13.43
CA LEU A 272 0.55 -6.71 -14.68
C LEU A 272 1.95 -6.36 -15.20
N LYS A 273 2.84 -5.95 -14.30
CA LYS A 273 4.24 -5.65 -14.63
C LYS A 273 5.06 -6.89 -14.93
N ALA A 274 4.98 -7.89 -14.04
CA ALA A 274 5.83 -9.08 -14.10
C ALA A 274 5.44 -10.02 -15.24
N HIS A 275 4.14 -10.17 -15.51
CA HIS A 275 3.62 -11.24 -16.35
C HIS A 275 2.88 -10.78 -17.60
N PHE A 276 2.27 -9.61 -17.58
CA PHE A 276 1.42 -9.14 -18.69
C PHE A 276 2.01 -8.00 -19.51
N GLY A 277 3.24 -7.55 -19.18
CA GLY A 277 3.95 -6.54 -19.96
C GLY A 277 3.33 -5.15 -19.91
N PHE A 278 2.72 -4.76 -18.78
CA PHE A 278 2.25 -3.39 -18.48
C PHE A 278 3.20 -2.70 -17.49
N PRO A 279 4.39 -2.26 -17.93
CA PRO A 279 5.42 -1.75 -17.01
C PRO A 279 5.00 -0.46 -16.31
N ASN A 280 4.03 0.26 -16.89
CA ASN A 280 3.55 1.54 -16.39
C ASN A 280 2.31 1.43 -15.49
N ALA A 281 1.78 0.22 -15.28
CA ALA A 281 0.65 0.00 -14.38
C ALA A 281 0.98 0.48 -12.96
N GLN A 282 0.07 1.23 -12.34
CA GLN A 282 0.25 1.78 -10.99
C GLN A 282 -1.03 1.70 -10.18
N LEU A 283 -0.88 1.44 -8.88
CA LEU A 283 -1.96 1.60 -7.93
C LEU A 283 -1.90 3.00 -7.33
N LEU A 284 -3.03 3.69 -7.34
CA LEU A 284 -3.24 4.92 -6.60
C LEU A 284 -4.30 4.68 -5.54
N ASP A 285 -3.99 5.00 -4.29
CA ASP A 285 -4.91 4.91 -3.15
C ASP A 285 -5.48 6.30 -2.86
N ARG A 286 -6.80 6.42 -2.83
CA ARG A 286 -7.50 7.69 -2.64
C ARG A 286 -7.14 8.37 -1.32
N SER A 287 -6.92 7.59 -0.26
CA SER A 287 -6.57 8.12 1.07
C SER A 287 -5.25 8.89 1.09
N THR A 288 -4.45 8.69 0.06
CA THR A 288 -3.14 9.33 -0.07
C THR A 288 -3.19 10.72 -0.72
N PHE A 289 -4.36 11.12 -1.22
CA PHE A 289 -4.57 12.42 -1.88
C PHE A 289 -5.26 13.37 -0.92
N THR A 290 -4.48 14.27 -0.31
CA THR A 290 -4.96 15.29 0.61
C THR A 290 -5.34 16.61 -0.08
N ASP A 291 -4.94 16.77 -1.34
CA ASP A 291 -5.08 18.03 -2.09
C ASP A 291 -6.47 18.24 -2.74
N GLY A 292 -7.42 17.34 -2.44
CA GLY A 292 -8.80 17.46 -2.86
C GLY A 292 -9.18 16.62 -4.08
N ASP A 293 -10.48 16.68 -4.43
CA ASP A 293 -11.08 15.85 -5.48
C ASP A 293 -10.61 16.24 -6.88
N ASP A 294 -10.20 17.48 -7.07
CA ASP A 294 -9.76 18.00 -8.38
C ASP A 294 -8.56 17.20 -8.92
N VAL A 295 -7.57 16.89 -8.05
CA VAL A 295 -6.38 16.12 -8.46
C VAL A 295 -6.76 14.69 -8.83
N TRP A 296 -7.62 14.05 -8.04
CA TRP A 296 -8.08 12.68 -8.29
C TRP A 296 -8.85 12.56 -9.62
N MET A 297 -9.80 13.48 -9.84
CA MET A 297 -10.58 13.52 -11.07
C MET A 297 -9.72 13.86 -12.29
N ASN A 298 -8.76 14.78 -12.16
CA ASN A 298 -7.84 15.12 -13.25
C ASN A 298 -6.96 13.94 -13.66
N ILE A 299 -6.60 13.05 -12.75
CA ILE A 299 -5.90 11.79 -13.10
C ILE A 299 -6.83 10.90 -13.94
N ILE A 300 -8.09 10.75 -13.53
CA ILE A 300 -9.08 9.97 -14.30
C ILE A 300 -9.27 10.57 -15.70
N PHE A 301 -9.47 11.89 -15.82
CA PHE A 301 -9.61 12.56 -17.11
C PHE A 301 -8.35 12.40 -17.98
N ASN A 302 -7.16 12.48 -17.36
CA ASN A 302 -5.91 12.28 -18.09
C ASN A 302 -5.78 10.86 -18.65
N GLU A 303 -6.05 9.83 -17.86
CA GLU A 303 -5.98 8.44 -18.34
C GLU A 303 -6.97 8.21 -19.49
N LEU A 304 -8.21 8.61 -19.31
CA LEU A 304 -9.27 8.38 -20.29
C LEU A 304 -9.06 9.19 -21.58
N SER A 305 -8.58 10.43 -21.49
CA SER A 305 -8.25 11.25 -22.67
C SER A 305 -7.09 10.69 -23.50
N HIS A 306 -6.27 9.83 -22.92
CA HIS A 306 -5.18 9.14 -23.61
C HIS A 306 -5.52 7.69 -24.01
N ASN A 307 -6.80 7.34 -24.07
CA ASN A 307 -7.28 6.00 -24.41
C ASN A 307 -6.76 4.90 -23.46
N ARG A 308 -6.64 5.21 -22.17
CA ARG A 308 -6.24 4.29 -21.12
C ARG A 308 -7.42 4.08 -20.17
N PRO A 309 -8.29 3.11 -20.42
CA PRO A 309 -9.30 2.72 -19.45
C PRO A 309 -8.60 2.22 -18.20
N LEU A 310 -9.18 2.52 -17.05
CA LEU A 310 -8.58 2.22 -15.76
C LEU A 310 -9.49 1.36 -14.90
N MET A 311 -8.89 0.52 -14.03
CA MET A 311 -9.65 -0.19 -13.01
C MET A 311 -9.84 0.73 -11.80
N TYR A 312 -11.05 0.76 -11.27
CA TYR A 312 -11.38 1.43 -10.02
C TYR A 312 -11.95 0.45 -9.02
N SER A 313 -11.63 0.59 -7.76
CA SER A 313 -12.23 -0.21 -6.70
C SER A 313 -12.69 0.63 -5.51
N GLY A 314 -13.68 0.11 -4.81
CA GLY A 314 -14.14 0.63 -3.53
C GLY A 314 -14.55 -0.51 -2.62
N VAL A 315 -14.34 -0.35 -1.33
CA VAL A 315 -14.64 -1.36 -0.30
C VAL A 315 -15.63 -0.77 0.68
N ASP A 316 -16.68 -1.52 1.00
CA ASP A 316 -17.54 -1.23 2.14
C ASP A 316 -16.78 -1.42 3.45
N ASP A 317 -17.29 -0.86 4.54
CA ASP A 317 -16.72 -1.05 5.86
C ASP A 317 -16.52 -2.56 6.14
N ILE A 318 -15.25 -2.96 6.23
CA ILE A 318 -14.80 -4.36 6.40
C ILE A 318 -15.37 -5.03 7.66
N TRP A 319 -16.00 -4.28 8.56
CA TRP A 319 -16.56 -4.76 9.81
C TRP A 319 -18.05 -5.12 9.72
N THR A 320 -18.72 -4.89 8.59
CA THR A 320 -20.11 -5.32 8.42
C THR A 320 -20.17 -6.76 7.90
N VAL A 321 -20.96 -7.61 8.54
CA VAL A 321 -21.19 -8.99 8.09
C VAL A 321 -21.84 -8.95 6.70
N GLY A 322 -21.06 -9.28 5.65
CA GLY A 322 -21.49 -9.21 4.25
C GLY A 322 -20.97 -7.97 3.51
N GLY A 323 -20.15 -7.11 4.14
CA GLY A 323 -19.40 -6.05 3.47
C GLY A 323 -18.41 -6.66 2.49
N GLY A 324 -18.31 -6.11 1.30
CA GLY A 324 -17.42 -6.57 0.22
C GLY A 324 -16.94 -5.40 -0.63
N GLY A 325 -15.72 -5.52 -1.18
CA GLY A 325 -15.23 -4.61 -2.20
C GLY A 325 -15.76 -4.99 -3.58
N HIS A 326 -15.77 -4.02 -4.47
CA HIS A 326 -16.03 -4.26 -5.88
C HIS A 326 -15.07 -3.47 -6.75
N ALA A 327 -14.50 -4.12 -7.77
CA ALA A 327 -13.66 -3.52 -8.80
C ALA A 327 -14.42 -3.49 -10.12
N PHE A 328 -14.23 -2.39 -10.88
CA PHE A 328 -14.92 -2.12 -12.13
C PHE A 328 -14.04 -1.22 -13.02
N VAL A 329 -14.48 -0.95 -14.25
CA VAL A 329 -13.68 -0.17 -15.20
C VAL A 329 -14.29 1.21 -15.39
N PHE A 330 -13.43 2.24 -15.40
CA PHE A 330 -13.73 3.55 -15.94
C PHE A 330 -13.19 3.63 -17.36
N ASP A 331 -14.04 4.01 -18.32
CA ASP A 331 -13.68 3.97 -19.74
C ASP A 331 -14.28 5.11 -20.58
N GLY A 332 -14.67 6.21 -19.93
CA GLY A 332 -15.15 7.42 -20.58
C GLY A 332 -15.62 8.46 -19.57
N TYR A 333 -15.91 9.69 -20.02
CA TYR A 333 -16.53 10.73 -19.20
C TYR A 333 -17.30 11.73 -20.06
N ASP A 334 -18.28 12.42 -19.46
CA ASP A 334 -19.06 13.47 -20.10
C ASP A 334 -18.59 14.89 -19.69
N ALA A 335 -19.19 15.89 -20.32
CA ALA A 335 -18.82 17.30 -20.10
C ALA A 335 -19.14 17.81 -18.68
N GLU A 336 -20.04 17.16 -17.98
CA GLU A 336 -20.38 17.46 -16.59
C GLU A 336 -19.49 16.74 -15.58
N GLY A 337 -18.53 15.92 -16.05
CA GLY A 337 -17.57 15.20 -15.24
C GLY A 337 -18.08 13.86 -14.70
N LEU A 338 -19.25 13.39 -15.18
CA LEU A 338 -19.70 12.05 -14.88
C LEU A 338 -18.84 11.03 -15.65
N VAL A 339 -18.37 10.02 -14.95
CA VAL A 339 -17.47 8.99 -15.50
C VAL A 339 -18.28 7.78 -15.94
N HIS A 340 -18.00 7.26 -17.15
CA HIS A 340 -18.60 6.01 -17.62
C HIS A 340 -18.01 4.82 -16.86
N VAL A 341 -18.89 4.00 -16.28
CA VAL A 341 -18.57 2.84 -15.46
C VAL A 341 -19.06 1.58 -16.13
N ASN A 342 -18.15 0.64 -16.40
CA ASN A 342 -18.47 -0.75 -16.72
C ASN A 342 -18.31 -1.58 -15.45
N TRP A 343 -19.43 -2.02 -14.87
CA TRP A 343 -19.47 -2.70 -13.58
C TRP A 343 -18.95 -4.14 -13.60
N GLY A 344 -18.64 -4.70 -14.77
CA GLY A 344 -18.27 -6.12 -14.88
C GLY A 344 -19.44 -7.06 -14.55
N TRP A 345 -20.67 -6.63 -14.81
CA TRP A 345 -21.91 -7.32 -14.44
C TRP A 345 -22.84 -7.54 -15.64
N TYR A 346 -22.26 -8.05 -16.75
CA TYR A 346 -22.97 -8.34 -18.01
C TYR A 346 -23.63 -7.10 -18.64
N GLY A 347 -23.02 -5.93 -18.50
CA GLY A 347 -23.56 -4.66 -19.01
C GLY A 347 -24.73 -4.09 -18.22
N ARG A 348 -25.13 -4.76 -17.13
CA ARG A 348 -26.22 -4.27 -16.29
C ARG A 348 -25.77 -3.05 -15.50
N ASN A 349 -26.54 -1.99 -15.65
CA ASN A 349 -26.32 -0.70 -15.01
C ASN A 349 -25.04 0.03 -15.47
N ASP A 350 -24.34 -0.43 -16.51
CA ASP A 350 -23.28 0.36 -17.11
C ASP A 350 -23.83 1.72 -17.51
N GLY A 351 -23.05 2.79 -17.29
CA GLY A 351 -23.52 4.16 -17.50
C GLY A 351 -22.59 5.20 -16.91
N TYR A 352 -23.05 6.42 -16.78
CA TYR A 352 -22.29 7.55 -16.27
C TYR A 352 -22.67 7.89 -14.84
N TYR A 353 -21.67 8.10 -13.98
CA TYR A 353 -21.82 8.22 -12.52
C TYR A 353 -20.95 9.33 -11.97
N ALA A 354 -21.46 10.08 -10.98
CA ALA A 354 -20.68 11.04 -10.19
C ALA A 354 -19.75 10.27 -9.25
N VAL A 355 -18.46 10.27 -9.55
CA VAL A 355 -17.43 9.58 -8.74
C VAL A 355 -16.71 10.54 -7.79
N ASP A 356 -16.75 11.83 -8.05
CA ASP A 356 -16.26 12.89 -7.18
C ASP A 356 -17.06 12.99 -5.85
N LEU A 357 -18.34 12.61 -5.86
CA LEU A 357 -19.18 12.51 -4.68
C LEU A 357 -18.82 11.36 -3.75
N LEU A 358 -17.99 10.43 -4.16
CA LEU A 358 -17.55 9.32 -3.32
C LEU A 358 -16.60 9.76 -2.20
N ASN A 359 -16.05 11.00 -2.26
CA ASN A 359 -15.21 11.61 -1.23
C ASN A 359 -15.41 13.13 -1.18
N PRO A 360 -16.54 13.63 -0.68
CA PRO A 360 -16.73 15.06 -0.56
C PRO A 360 -15.72 15.67 0.41
N ARG A 361 -15.18 16.84 0.08
CA ARG A 361 -14.11 17.58 0.81
C ARG A 361 -14.36 17.80 2.31
N ILE A 362 -15.57 17.56 2.80
CA ILE A 362 -16.00 17.90 4.16
C ILE A 362 -15.81 16.72 5.12
N HIS A 363 -15.74 15.48 4.61
CA HIS A 363 -15.57 14.27 5.41
C HIS A 363 -14.64 13.29 4.71
N SER A 364 -13.69 12.73 5.47
CA SER A 364 -12.91 11.58 5.02
C SER A 364 -13.78 10.32 5.19
N PHE A 365 -14.44 9.87 4.13
CA PHE A 365 -15.06 8.57 4.13
C PHE A 365 -13.98 7.49 4.23
N HIS A 366 -14.15 6.57 5.17
CA HIS A 366 -13.24 5.43 5.38
C HIS A 366 -13.34 4.34 4.29
N ASN A 367 -14.09 4.60 3.22
CA ASN A 367 -14.21 3.68 2.08
C ASN A 367 -12.85 3.67 1.35
N GLN A 368 -12.13 2.57 1.49
CA GLN A 368 -10.89 2.35 0.78
C GLN A 368 -11.19 2.37 -0.71
N GLN A 369 -10.78 3.44 -1.40
CA GLN A 369 -10.91 3.57 -2.84
C GLN A 369 -9.51 3.57 -3.44
N ASP A 370 -9.35 2.81 -4.50
CA ASP A 370 -8.12 2.79 -5.27
C ASP A 370 -8.39 2.70 -6.77
N MET A 371 -7.38 3.00 -7.58
CA MET A 371 -7.44 2.79 -9.02
C MET A 371 -6.11 2.27 -9.56
N ILE A 372 -6.18 1.41 -10.57
CA ILE A 372 -5.02 1.00 -11.36
C ILE A 372 -5.02 1.81 -12.65
N ILE A 373 -3.98 2.61 -12.84
CA ILE A 373 -3.73 3.47 -14.01
C ILE A 373 -2.54 2.96 -14.81
N GLY A 374 -2.27 3.58 -15.98
CA GLY A 374 -1.11 3.28 -16.81
C GLY A 374 -1.18 1.93 -17.51
N CYS A 375 -2.38 1.37 -17.68
CA CYS A 375 -2.63 0.16 -18.45
C CYS A 375 -2.61 0.49 -19.93
N GLU A 376 -1.43 0.45 -20.56
CA GLU A 376 -1.21 0.75 -21.96
C GLU A 376 -0.32 -0.30 -22.61
N SER A 377 -0.60 -0.62 -23.88
CA SER A 377 0.27 -1.52 -24.66
C SER A 377 1.63 -0.85 -24.96
N PRO A 378 2.71 -1.61 -25.20
CA PRO A 378 4.02 -1.04 -25.55
C PRO A 378 4.01 -0.11 -26.75
N SER A 379 3.09 -0.32 -27.72
CA SER A 379 2.92 0.57 -28.86
C SER A 379 2.31 1.93 -28.49
N GLN A 380 1.47 1.98 -27.48
CA GLN A 380 0.91 3.23 -26.95
C GLN A 380 1.93 3.93 -26.05
N ALA A 381 2.68 3.16 -25.23
CA ALA A 381 3.73 3.67 -24.37
C ALA A 381 4.86 4.44 -25.09
N SER A 382 5.05 4.18 -26.38
CA SER A 382 6.04 4.89 -27.21
C SER A 382 5.65 6.33 -27.59
N VAL A 383 4.38 6.71 -27.42
CA VAL A 383 3.83 8.05 -27.77
C VAL A 383 3.49 8.81 -26.47
N ARG A 384 4.48 8.98 -25.56
CA ARG A 384 4.22 9.61 -24.27
C ARG A 384 4.20 11.13 -24.36
N THR A 385 3.10 11.74 -23.97
CA THR A 385 2.96 13.17 -23.70
C THR A 385 3.26 13.51 -22.23
N ASP A 386 3.45 12.50 -21.39
CA ASP A 386 3.72 12.60 -19.95
C ASP A 386 5.22 12.73 -19.59
N THR A 387 6.07 12.89 -20.60
CA THR A 387 7.53 13.03 -20.43
C THR A 387 7.98 14.47 -20.67
N LEU A 388 8.72 15.03 -19.73
CA LEU A 388 9.37 16.33 -19.85
C LEU A 388 10.89 16.15 -19.74
N ARG A 389 11.60 16.61 -20.78
CA ARG A 389 13.06 16.74 -20.78
C ARG A 389 13.45 18.19 -20.69
N VAL A 390 14.36 18.48 -19.78
CA VAL A 390 14.79 19.85 -19.47
C VAL A 390 16.29 19.97 -19.64
N GLU A 391 16.70 21.01 -20.36
CA GLU A 391 18.12 21.34 -20.59
C GLU A 391 18.41 22.77 -20.12
N GLY A 392 19.64 23.01 -19.67
CA GLY A 392 20.09 24.33 -19.21
C GLY A 392 19.66 24.67 -17.78
N ASP A 393 19.65 25.95 -17.46
CA ASP A 393 19.43 26.43 -16.08
C ASP A 393 17.98 26.27 -15.63
N VAL A 394 17.78 25.63 -14.47
CA VAL A 394 16.47 25.35 -13.88
C VAL A 394 16.36 25.98 -12.51
N SER A 395 15.36 26.84 -12.30
CA SER A 395 15.11 27.44 -10.99
C SER A 395 14.36 26.51 -10.04
N ALA A 396 14.40 26.79 -8.73
CA ALA A 396 13.61 26.05 -7.74
C ALA A 396 12.08 26.18 -8.04
N ASP A 397 11.62 27.31 -8.56
CA ASP A 397 10.21 27.51 -8.93
C ASP A 397 9.83 26.64 -10.15
N SER A 398 10.75 26.46 -11.10
CA SER A 398 10.54 25.52 -12.20
C SER A 398 10.40 24.07 -11.69
N LEU A 399 11.26 23.66 -10.74
CA LEU A 399 11.15 22.31 -10.14
C LEU A 399 9.81 22.11 -9.42
N ARG A 400 9.33 23.11 -8.66
CA ARG A 400 7.99 23.08 -8.02
C ARG A 400 6.88 22.96 -9.08
N SER A 401 7.01 23.71 -10.18
CA SER A 401 6.05 23.62 -11.29
C SER A 401 6.03 22.22 -11.90
N TYR A 402 7.15 21.52 -12.00
CA TYR A 402 7.17 20.14 -12.51
C TYR A 402 6.51 19.17 -11.54
N ALA A 403 6.73 19.33 -10.24
CA ALA A 403 6.00 18.57 -9.22
C ALA A 403 4.48 18.78 -9.33
N GLU A 404 4.05 20.04 -9.51
CA GLU A 404 2.64 20.40 -9.69
C GLU A 404 2.06 19.82 -11.00
N LYS A 405 2.79 19.90 -12.10
CA LYS A 405 2.39 19.26 -13.37
C LYS A 405 2.23 17.76 -13.26
N SER A 406 3.00 17.09 -12.39
CA SER A 406 2.81 15.65 -12.16
C SER A 406 1.45 15.36 -11.51
N ARG A 407 0.97 16.25 -10.67
CA ARG A 407 -0.34 16.13 -9.99
C ARG A 407 -1.52 16.56 -10.86
N THR A 408 -1.35 17.60 -11.65
CA THR A 408 -2.47 18.26 -12.34
C THR A 408 -2.52 18.02 -13.85
N GLN A 409 -1.39 17.67 -14.49
CA GLN A 409 -1.26 17.55 -15.94
C GLN A 409 -0.70 16.18 -16.40
N GLY A 410 -0.64 15.22 -15.48
CA GLY A 410 -0.23 13.86 -15.81
C GLY A 410 1.26 13.65 -16.15
N LEU A 411 2.15 14.60 -15.77
CA LEU A 411 3.60 14.40 -15.93
C LEU A 411 4.05 13.21 -15.09
N ARG A 412 4.69 12.21 -15.70
CA ARG A 412 5.16 10.99 -15.05
C ARG A 412 6.68 10.80 -15.13
N PHE A 413 7.29 11.31 -16.18
CA PHE A 413 8.72 11.14 -16.46
C PHE A 413 9.38 12.52 -16.59
N LEU A 414 10.30 12.80 -15.67
CA LEU A 414 11.06 14.06 -15.65
C LEU A 414 12.54 13.75 -15.88
N ASP A 415 13.11 14.23 -16.96
CA ASP A 415 14.51 14.09 -17.28
C ASP A 415 15.23 15.44 -17.11
N LEU A 416 16.01 15.54 -16.05
CA LEU A 416 16.86 16.66 -15.69
C LEU A 416 18.35 16.35 -15.94
N SER A 417 18.69 15.28 -16.63
CA SER A 417 20.10 14.84 -16.82
C SER A 417 20.97 15.90 -17.44
N LYS A 418 20.40 16.80 -18.22
CA LYS A 418 21.08 17.93 -18.89
C LYS A 418 20.73 19.29 -18.28
N ALA A 419 20.03 19.31 -17.16
CA ALA A 419 19.70 20.53 -16.45
C ALA A 419 20.83 20.97 -15.51
N THR A 420 20.99 22.27 -15.35
CA THR A 420 21.88 22.88 -14.34
C THR A 420 21.01 23.33 -13.18
N LEU A 421 21.22 22.76 -12.01
CA LEU A 421 20.50 23.12 -10.79
C LEU A 421 21.24 24.22 -10.01
N PRO A 422 20.53 25.12 -9.31
CA PRO A 422 21.16 26.17 -8.51
C PRO A 422 22.05 25.59 -7.42
N GLY A 423 23.37 25.83 -7.51
CA GLY A 423 24.35 25.31 -6.58
C GLY A 423 24.45 23.79 -6.56
N ASP A 424 24.15 23.13 -7.68
CA ASP A 424 24.11 21.66 -7.82
C ASP A 424 23.34 21.00 -6.66
N SER A 425 22.18 21.55 -6.32
CA SER A 425 21.40 21.19 -5.13
C SER A 425 19.93 20.99 -5.45
N LEU A 426 19.32 19.96 -4.84
CA LEU A 426 17.88 19.80 -4.74
C LEU A 426 17.37 20.37 -3.40
N PRO A 427 16.44 21.33 -3.42
CA PRO A 427 15.86 21.88 -2.20
C PRO A 427 15.05 20.84 -1.41
N THR A 428 14.96 21.03 -0.09
CA THR A 428 14.10 20.24 0.79
C THR A 428 12.66 20.18 0.26
N LYS A 429 12.10 18.96 0.20
CA LYS A 429 10.71 18.67 -0.20
C LYS A 429 10.31 19.21 -1.58
N ILE A 430 11.25 19.37 -2.49
CA ILE A 430 10.99 20.02 -3.80
C ILE A 430 9.99 19.25 -4.66
N PHE A 431 9.95 17.91 -4.55
CA PHE A 431 9.01 17.04 -5.25
C PHE A 431 8.01 16.37 -4.30
N TYR A 432 7.84 16.90 -3.08
CA TYR A 432 6.93 16.33 -2.09
C TYR A 432 5.55 16.00 -2.67
N GLY A 433 5.07 14.76 -2.47
CA GLY A 433 3.76 14.31 -2.94
C GLY A 433 3.58 14.32 -4.46
N SER A 434 4.65 14.37 -5.25
CA SER A 434 4.54 14.32 -6.71
C SER A 434 4.12 12.92 -7.18
N LEU A 435 3.44 12.89 -8.34
CA LEU A 435 3.01 11.65 -8.97
C LEU A 435 3.97 11.16 -10.06
N LEU A 436 5.22 11.64 -10.02
CA LEU A 436 6.29 11.15 -10.89
C LEU A 436 6.52 9.66 -10.68
N GLN A 437 6.78 8.97 -11.78
CA GLN A 437 7.17 7.55 -11.80
C GLN A 437 8.68 7.40 -11.92
N LYS A 438 9.28 8.26 -12.73
CA LYS A 438 10.70 8.27 -13.01
C LYS A 438 11.24 9.69 -13.03
N ILE A 439 12.41 9.87 -12.44
CA ILE A 439 13.21 11.09 -12.55
C ILE A 439 14.65 10.74 -12.88
N VAL A 440 15.25 11.48 -13.82
CA VAL A 440 16.67 11.42 -14.10
C VAL A 440 17.28 12.73 -13.62
N LEU A 441 18.18 12.67 -12.65
CA LEU A 441 18.83 13.82 -12.01
C LEU A 441 20.16 14.16 -12.70
N PRO A 442 20.61 15.42 -12.63
CA PRO A 442 21.94 15.80 -13.14
C PRO A 442 23.04 15.05 -12.42
N ALA A 443 24.07 14.66 -13.17
CA ALA A 443 25.26 14.02 -12.63
C ALA A 443 26.11 14.94 -11.73
N SER A 444 25.95 16.26 -11.89
CA SER A 444 26.63 17.29 -11.09
C SER A 444 26.05 17.48 -9.69
N LEU A 445 24.96 16.81 -9.35
CA LEU A 445 24.25 17.00 -8.08
C LEU A 445 25.16 16.67 -6.88
N THR A 446 25.41 17.66 -6.01
CA THR A 446 26.26 17.55 -4.82
C THR A 446 25.48 17.59 -3.51
N THR A 447 24.29 18.15 -3.53
CA THR A 447 23.47 18.33 -2.32
C THR A 447 22.04 17.80 -2.57
N PHE A 448 21.62 16.91 -1.68
CA PHE A 448 20.26 16.38 -1.67
C PHE A 448 19.55 16.91 -0.41
N GLY A 449 18.50 17.71 -0.60
CA GLY A 449 17.71 18.23 0.52
C GLY A 449 16.96 17.13 1.27
N ASP A 450 16.45 17.46 2.45
CA ASP A 450 15.66 16.51 3.24
C ASP A 450 14.30 16.23 2.59
N GLY A 451 13.95 14.95 2.42
CA GLY A 451 12.63 14.54 1.92
C GLY A 451 12.31 15.06 0.53
N VAL A 452 13.28 15.08 -0.36
CA VAL A 452 13.10 15.54 -1.75
C VAL A 452 11.93 14.83 -2.42
N PHE A 453 11.82 13.52 -2.22
CA PHE A 453 10.77 12.65 -2.74
C PHE A 453 9.80 12.16 -1.66
N ALA A 454 9.77 12.84 -0.51
CA ALA A 454 8.86 12.47 0.56
C ALA A 454 7.41 12.42 0.04
N ASP A 455 6.69 11.37 0.41
CA ASP A 455 5.32 11.05 -0.05
C ASP A 455 5.15 10.90 -1.59
N CYS A 456 6.25 10.70 -2.34
CA CYS A 456 6.20 10.41 -3.77
C CYS A 456 5.89 8.92 -4.01
N ARG A 457 4.67 8.50 -3.69
CA ARG A 457 4.26 7.09 -3.62
C ARG A 457 4.33 6.32 -4.93
N ASN A 458 4.44 7.02 -6.06
CA ASN A 458 4.51 6.44 -7.40
C ASN A 458 5.92 6.41 -7.98
N LEU A 459 6.89 7.02 -7.30
CA LEU A 459 8.27 7.11 -7.80
C LEU A 459 8.96 5.77 -7.64
N SER A 460 9.12 5.07 -8.75
CA SER A 460 9.76 3.75 -8.83
C SER A 460 11.20 3.82 -9.32
N GLU A 461 11.57 4.87 -10.04
CA GLU A 461 12.89 4.97 -10.68
C GLU A 461 13.49 6.35 -10.44
N VAL A 462 14.67 6.37 -9.82
CA VAL A 462 15.55 7.55 -9.74
C VAL A 462 16.86 7.16 -10.37
N GLU A 463 17.28 7.91 -11.37
CA GLU A 463 18.57 7.74 -12.06
C GLU A 463 19.38 9.01 -11.97
N PHE A 464 20.69 8.88 -12.12
CA PHE A 464 21.60 10.01 -12.25
C PHE A 464 22.25 9.98 -13.64
N GLY A 465 22.46 11.13 -14.25
CA GLY A 465 23.18 11.26 -15.49
C GLY A 465 24.60 10.65 -15.40
N ASP A 466 25.23 10.43 -16.55
CA ASP A 466 26.55 9.79 -16.61
C ASP A 466 27.66 10.70 -16.05
N ASN A 467 28.28 10.25 -14.96
CA ASN A 467 29.50 10.84 -14.36
C ASN A 467 30.21 9.80 -13.49
N ASP A 468 31.51 9.78 -13.50
CA ASP A 468 32.32 8.89 -12.67
C ASP A 468 32.47 9.39 -11.22
N GLU A 469 32.23 10.69 -10.95
CA GLU A 469 32.32 11.31 -9.63
C GLU A 469 30.92 11.61 -9.06
N ARG A 470 30.16 10.57 -8.72
CA ARG A 470 28.81 10.72 -8.16
C ARG A 470 28.86 10.89 -6.65
N HIS A 471 28.06 11.82 -6.12
CA HIS A 471 27.85 11.99 -4.68
C HIS A 471 26.75 11.10 -4.11
N PHE A 472 25.88 10.58 -4.97
CA PHE A 472 24.73 9.75 -4.61
C PHE A 472 24.63 8.53 -5.52
N VAL A 473 24.09 7.46 -4.97
CA VAL A 473 23.78 6.22 -5.69
C VAL A 473 22.37 5.75 -5.36
N VAL A 474 21.74 5.07 -6.30
CA VAL A 474 20.48 4.36 -6.06
C VAL A 474 20.77 2.87 -6.09
N ALA A 475 20.45 2.19 -5.01
CA ALA A 475 20.57 0.74 -4.89
C ALA A 475 19.34 0.22 -4.14
N ASP A 476 18.75 -0.88 -4.62
CA ASP A 476 17.57 -1.52 -4.01
C ASP A 476 16.42 -0.54 -3.70
N ASN A 477 16.19 0.42 -4.63
CA ASN A 477 15.18 1.48 -4.50
C ASN A 477 15.39 2.44 -3.31
N VAL A 478 16.62 2.64 -2.94
CA VAL A 478 17.02 3.58 -1.90
C VAL A 478 18.11 4.50 -2.45
N VAL A 479 17.97 5.80 -2.18
CA VAL A 479 18.98 6.80 -2.47
C VAL A 479 19.94 6.82 -1.28
N TYR A 480 21.22 6.58 -1.55
CA TYR A 480 22.31 6.64 -0.58
C TYR A 480 23.34 7.70 -0.97
N THR A 481 24.18 8.09 -0.02
CA THR A 481 25.49 8.68 -0.34
C THR A 481 26.34 7.70 -1.15
N ALA A 482 27.30 8.20 -1.94
CA ALA A 482 28.11 7.35 -2.81
C ALA A 482 28.89 6.25 -2.06
N ASP A 483 29.26 6.50 -0.80
CA ASP A 483 29.92 5.52 0.09
C ASP A 483 28.95 4.59 0.82
N THR A 484 27.63 4.74 0.57
CA THR A 484 26.53 3.99 1.16
C THR A 484 26.45 4.08 2.69
N THR A 485 27.05 5.11 3.30
CA THR A 485 27.02 5.27 4.76
C THR A 485 25.77 5.98 5.27
N GLU A 486 25.04 6.68 4.42
CA GLU A 486 23.82 7.38 4.79
C GLU A 486 22.67 6.99 3.88
N VAL A 487 21.51 6.69 4.48
CA VAL A 487 20.22 6.56 3.78
C VAL A 487 19.67 7.96 3.61
N ILE A 488 19.60 8.45 2.38
CA ILE A 488 19.02 9.75 2.04
C ILE A 488 17.50 9.61 1.98
N GLU A 489 17.01 8.66 1.18
CA GLU A 489 15.59 8.48 0.96
C GLU A 489 15.26 7.08 0.42
N VAL A 490 14.23 6.46 0.96
CA VAL A 490 13.67 5.19 0.51
C VAL A 490 12.55 5.50 -0.47
N LEU A 491 12.60 4.92 -1.68
CA LEU A 491 11.55 5.17 -2.67
C LEU A 491 10.27 4.43 -2.26
N PRO A 492 9.19 5.16 -1.97
CA PRO A 492 7.98 4.58 -1.38
C PRO A 492 7.33 3.52 -2.26
N TYR A 493 7.39 3.68 -3.58
CA TYR A 493 6.74 2.77 -4.52
C TYR A 493 7.16 1.30 -4.33
N TYR A 494 8.45 1.04 -4.16
CA TYR A 494 8.97 -0.33 -4.02
C TYR A 494 8.35 -1.04 -2.81
N TYR A 495 8.34 -0.36 -1.66
CA TYR A 495 7.79 -0.93 -0.43
C TYR A 495 6.26 -0.91 -0.39
N ASN A 496 5.63 -0.15 -1.27
CA ASN A 496 4.18 -0.12 -1.39
C ASN A 496 3.65 -1.15 -2.40
N ALA A 497 4.46 -1.60 -3.38
CA ALA A 497 4.02 -2.44 -4.49
C ALA A 497 4.69 -3.83 -4.56
N ALA A 498 5.95 -3.96 -4.16
CA ALA A 498 6.77 -5.09 -4.62
C ALA A 498 6.69 -6.37 -3.78
N ASN A 499 6.23 -6.34 -2.54
CA ASN A 499 6.35 -7.47 -1.61
C ASN A 499 5.04 -8.19 -1.25
N LEU A 500 4.00 -8.04 -2.05
CA LEU A 500 2.69 -8.65 -1.79
C LEU A 500 2.61 -10.13 -2.17
N MET A 501 3.60 -10.64 -2.93
CA MET A 501 3.60 -12.01 -3.43
C MET A 501 4.42 -13.01 -2.62
N ALA A 502 5.31 -12.55 -1.73
CA ALA A 502 6.15 -13.42 -0.91
C ALA A 502 6.10 -12.96 0.53
N ASP A 503 5.19 -13.49 1.32
CA ASP A 503 5.00 -13.16 2.73
C ASP A 503 4.66 -11.68 3.00
N TYR A 504 3.55 -11.41 3.63
CA TYR A 504 2.97 -10.12 4.06
C TYR A 504 3.89 -9.17 4.87
N ASN A 505 5.21 -9.33 4.77
CA ASN A 505 6.22 -8.60 5.50
C ASN A 505 7.09 -7.77 4.55
N SER A 506 6.61 -6.58 4.19
CA SER A 506 7.49 -5.57 3.61
C SER A 506 8.47 -5.10 4.67
N VAL A 507 9.70 -5.58 4.60
CA VAL A 507 10.77 -5.26 5.56
C VAL A 507 11.89 -4.51 4.85
N PHE A 508 12.20 -3.32 5.33
CA PHE A 508 13.41 -2.62 4.91
C PHE A 508 14.55 -2.93 5.89
N GLU A 509 15.65 -3.44 5.36
CA GLU A 509 16.88 -3.68 6.12
C GLU A 509 17.97 -2.73 5.65
N THR A 510 18.56 -1.96 6.57
CA THR A 510 19.69 -1.07 6.22
C THR A 510 20.96 -1.87 5.96
N PRO A 511 21.71 -1.58 4.87
CA PRO A 511 23.03 -2.17 4.64
C PRO A 511 23.97 -2.00 5.83
N ALA A 512 24.92 -2.93 5.97
CA ALA A 512 25.87 -2.93 7.08
C ALA A 512 26.82 -1.71 7.11
N THR A 513 26.88 -0.94 6.03
CA THR A 513 27.66 0.30 5.91
C THR A 513 26.95 1.51 6.52
N VAL A 514 25.60 1.47 6.62
CA VAL A 514 24.79 2.62 7.01
C VAL A 514 25.03 3.03 8.46
N ARG A 515 25.29 4.32 8.66
CA ARG A 515 25.47 4.98 9.96
C ARG A 515 24.35 5.97 10.28
N LYS A 516 23.73 6.55 9.24
CA LYS A 516 22.74 7.61 9.40
C LYS A 516 21.53 7.40 8.49
N ILE A 517 20.35 7.71 9.02
CA ILE A 517 19.09 7.80 8.27
C ILE A 517 18.65 9.26 8.29
N HIS A 518 18.47 9.84 7.12
CA HIS A 518 18.11 11.25 6.98
C HIS A 518 16.67 11.52 7.38
N ARG A 519 16.37 12.79 7.61
CA ARG A 519 15.03 13.29 7.88
C ARG A 519 14.08 12.95 6.71
N TYR A 520 12.89 12.49 7.02
CA TYR A 520 11.86 12.04 6.06
C TYR A 520 12.25 10.83 5.20
N ALA A 521 13.31 10.12 5.51
CA ALA A 521 13.85 9.07 4.63
C ALA A 521 12.87 7.93 4.31
N LEU A 522 11.88 7.65 5.15
CA LEU A 522 10.82 6.65 4.91
C LEU A 522 9.43 7.30 4.79
N ASP A 523 9.35 8.61 4.55
CA ASP A 523 8.07 9.31 4.43
C ASP A 523 7.29 8.79 3.20
N GLY A 524 6.04 8.40 3.41
CA GLY A 524 5.17 7.83 2.38
C GLY A 524 5.32 6.32 2.16
N CYS A 525 6.22 5.62 2.88
CA CYS A 525 6.34 4.15 2.83
C CYS A 525 5.22 3.50 3.67
N PHE A 526 3.96 3.74 3.33
CA PHE A 526 2.80 3.39 4.17
C PHE A 526 2.56 1.88 4.31
N ARG A 527 3.14 1.03 3.44
CA ARG A 527 3.00 -0.44 3.52
C ARG A 527 4.19 -1.15 4.14
N ILE A 528 5.22 -0.43 4.51
CA ILE A 528 6.35 -1.02 5.23
C ILE A 528 5.87 -1.55 6.59
N GLN A 529 6.13 -2.82 6.89
CA GLN A 529 5.72 -3.46 8.13
C GLN A 529 6.88 -3.68 9.10
N GLY A 530 8.08 -3.79 8.57
CA GLY A 530 9.28 -4.01 9.35
C GLY A 530 10.44 -3.13 8.93
N LEU A 531 11.23 -2.70 9.91
CA LEU A 531 12.50 -2.01 9.71
C LEU A 531 13.58 -2.73 10.49
N VAL A 532 14.67 -3.11 9.82
CA VAL A 532 15.84 -3.70 10.45
C VAL A 532 17.01 -2.75 10.33
N LEU A 533 17.50 -2.25 11.46
CA LEU A 533 18.65 -1.35 11.53
C LEU A 533 19.92 -2.13 11.80
N SER A 534 20.91 -1.96 10.92
CA SER A 534 22.21 -2.61 11.01
C SER A 534 22.99 -2.17 12.27
N GLN A 535 24.05 -2.90 12.61
CA GLN A 535 24.85 -2.63 13.81
C GLN A 535 25.55 -1.28 13.83
N LYS A 536 25.74 -0.65 12.67
CA LYS A 536 26.48 0.61 12.55
C LYS A 536 25.59 1.86 12.55
N VAL A 537 24.28 1.71 12.59
CA VAL A 537 23.40 2.88 12.64
C VAL A 537 23.59 3.63 13.95
N GLU A 538 23.97 4.89 13.83
CA GLU A 538 24.33 5.80 14.92
C GLU A 538 23.30 6.91 15.11
N HIS A 539 22.59 7.29 14.03
CA HIS A 539 21.68 8.44 14.05
C HIS A 539 20.44 8.23 13.16
N ILE A 540 19.28 8.67 13.66
CA ILE A 540 18.00 8.68 12.96
C ILE A 540 17.43 10.11 12.99
N GLY A 541 17.20 10.67 11.83
CA GLY A 541 16.68 12.02 11.63
C GLY A 541 15.22 12.19 12.08
N SER A 542 14.75 13.45 12.10
CA SER A 542 13.37 13.74 12.48
C SER A 542 12.38 13.32 11.40
N SER A 543 11.16 12.95 11.80
CA SER A 543 10.03 12.60 10.91
C SER A 543 10.37 11.49 9.88
N VAL A 544 11.30 10.61 10.22
CA VAL A 544 11.71 9.50 9.33
C VAL A 544 10.52 8.64 8.95
N PHE A 545 9.58 8.45 9.88
CA PHE A 545 8.42 7.56 9.73
C PHE A 545 7.11 8.28 9.39
N ALA A 546 7.17 9.53 8.92
CA ALA A 546 5.97 10.22 8.50
C ALA A 546 5.22 9.37 7.43
N HIS A 547 3.91 9.22 7.60
CA HIS A 547 3.05 8.38 6.73
C HIS A 547 3.45 6.89 6.60
N ALA A 548 4.38 6.37 7.43
CA ALA A 548 4.68 4.93 7.51
C ALA A 548 3.69 4.21 8.46
N THR A 549 2.40 4.34 8.20
CA THR A 549 1.30 3.99 9.14
C THR A 549 1.17 2.49 9.44
N ASN A 550 1.74 1.62 8.62
CA ASN A 550 1.68 0.17 8.80
C ASN A 550 2.94 -0.44 9.42
N LEU A 551 3.90 0.38 9.85
CA LEU A 551 5.11 -0.15 10.48
C LEU A 551 4.74 -0.82 11.82
N ARG A 552 4.96 -2.13 11.91
CA ARG A 552 4.61 -2.97 13.07
C ARG A 552 5.82 -3.38 13.89
N ARG A 553 7.01 -3.30 13.31
CA ARG A 553 8.23 -3.74 13.98
C ARG A 553 9.45 -2.93 13.58
N ILE A 554 10.20 -2.47 14.57
CA ILE A 554 11.55 -1.91 14.41
C ILE A 554 12.53 -2.84 15.11
N CYS A 555 13.46 -3.39 14.35
CA CYS A 555 14.48 -4.31 14.83
C CYS A 555 15.85 -3.63 14.82
N LEU A 556 16.50 -3.56 15.94
CA LEU A 556 17.83 -2.99 16.13
C LEU A 556 18.85 -4.09 16.32
N ARG A 557 19.97 -4.01 15.54
CA ARG A 557 21.09 -4.95 15.67
C ARG A 557 22.29 -4.33 16.41
N THR A 558 22.13 -3.13 16.97
CA THR A 558 23.18 -2.44 17.72
C THR A 558 22.94 -2.55 19.21
N SER A 559 24.00 -2.80 20.00
CA SER A 559 23.94 -2.78 21.46
C SER A 559 23.92 -1.37 22.04
N THR A 560 24.35 -0.38 21.25
CA THR A 560 24.30 1.04 21.62
C THR A 560 23.12 1.68 20.89
N PRO A 561 22.13 2.22 21.63
CA PRO A 561 20.99 2.87 21.01
C PRO A 561 21.41 4.00 20.06
N PRO A 562 20.96 4.02 18.82
CA PRO A 562 21.17 5.16 17.94
C PRO A 562 20.59 6.43 18.55
N THR A 563 21.23 7.56 18.34
CA THR A 563 20.64 8.87 18.66
C THR A 563 19.44 9.12 17.74
N VAL A 564 18.38 9.69 18.25
CA VAL A 564 17.20 10.04 17.46
C VAL A 564 16.89 11.52 17.65
N ASP A 565 16.56 12.18 16.54
CA ASP A 565 16.11 13.56 16.57
C ASP A 565 14.75 13.70 17.28
N VAL A 566 14.47 14.90 17.75
CA VAL A 566 13.12 15.24 18.21
C VAL A 566 12.15 15.00 17.07
N ARG A 567 11.01 14.31 17.35
CA ARG A 567 9.99 13.97 16.37
C ARG A 567 10.40 12.87 15.36
N ALA A 568 11.46 12.09 15.63
CA ALA A 568 11.87 10.99 14.74
C ALA A 568 10.74 9.98 14.52
N PHE A 569 9.91 9.73 15.52
CA PHE A 569 8.81 8.77 15.50
C PHE A 569 7.43 9.41 15.22
N ASP A 570 7.39 10.70 14.84
CA ASP A 570 6.13 11.32 14.43
C ASP A 570 5.54 10.60 13.22
N GLY A 571 4.24 10.32 13.26
CA GLY A 571 3.53 9.54 12.24
C GLY A 571 3.52 8.04 12.49
N LEU A 572 4.25 7.56 13.51
CA LEU A 572 4.28 6.17 13.92
C LEU A 572 3.39 5.94 15.14
N ASP A 573 2.52 4.92 15.07
CA ASP A 573 1.81 4.46 16.26
C ASP A 573 2.70 3.52 17.06
N ILE A 574 3.45 4.10 18.00
CA ILE A 574 4.37 3.33 18.87
C ILE A 574 3.65 2.33 19.78
N GLY A 575 2.33 2.46 19.97
CA GLY A 575 1.52 1.50 20.71
C GLY A 575 1.32 0.19 19.95
N TYR A 576 1.31 0.25 18.61
CA TYR A 576 1.20 -0.91 17.73
C TYR A 576 2.53 -1.34 17.12
N THR A 577 3.59 -0.53 17.23
CA THR A 577 4.90 -0.84 16.68
C THR A 577 5.77 -1.49 17.72
N GLN A 578 6.11 -2.77 17.54
CA GLN A 578 7.00 -3.50 18.42
C GLN A 578 8.45 -3.06 18.21
N LEU A 579 9.14 -2.72 19.31
CA LEU A 579 10.58 -2.48 19.30
C LEU A 579 11.31 -3.76 19.67
N ALA A 580 12.13 -4.27 18.76
CA ALA A 580 12.97 -5.43 18.99
C ALA A 580 14.43 -4.98 19.15
N ILE A 581 15.01 -5.24 20.30
CA ILE A 581 16.38 -4.85 20.67
C ILE A 581 17.24 -6.09 20.93
N PRO A 582 18.58 -6.00 20.82
CA PRO A 582 19.45 -7.12 21.17
C PRO A 582 19.26 -7.58 22.60
N ALA A 583 19.32 -8.88 22.81
CA ALA A 583 19.20 -9.48 24.13
C ALA A 583 20.24 -8.88 25.12
N GLY A 584 19.80 -8.54 26.34
CA GLY A 584 20.62 -7.94 27.39
C GLY A 584 20.92 -6.46 27.24
N THR A 585 20.23 -5.75 26.31
CA THR A 585 20.42 -4.29 26.13
C THR A 585 19.25 -3.45 26.66
N ARG A 586 18.26 -4.09 27.29
CA ARG A 586 17.04 -3.45 27.77
C ARG A 586 17.31 -2.22 28.66
N ASP A 587 18.26 -2.30 29.56
CA ASP A 587 18.58 -1.21 30.50
C ASP A 587 19.12 0.04 29.77
N VAL A 588 19.90 -0.13 28.72
CA VAL A 588 20.49 0.96 27.94
C VAL A 588 19.40 1.64 27.11
N TYR A 589 18.60 0.86 26.41
CA TYR A 589 17.52 1.37 25.56
C TYR A 589 16.42 2.07 26.38
N SER A 590 16.04 1.53 27.53
CA SER A 590 15.00 2.11 28.38
C SER A 590 15.35 3.50 28.95
N ARG A 591 16.65 3.83 28.99
CA ARG A 591 17.15 5.15 29.45
C ARG A 591 17.42 6.11 28.30
N SER A 592 17.47 5.61 27.06
CA SER A 592 17.83 6.42 25.89
C SER A 592 16.65 7.27 25.41
N ALA A 593 16.93 8.55 25.12
CA ALA A 593 15.94 9.50 24.63
C ALA A 593 15.31 8.98 23.33
N GLY A 594 14.00 9.15 23.19
CA GLY A 594 13.19 8.63 22.07
C GLY A 594 12.83 7.16 22.25
N TRP A 595 13.79 6.27 22.49
CA TRP A 595 13.55 4.83 22.62
C TRP A 595 12.77 4.46 23.89
N ARG A 596 12.99 5.17 24.99
CA ARG A 596 12.30 4.93 26.28
C ARG A 596 10.77 4.98 26.20
N ASP A 597 10.20 5.61 25.19
CA ASP A 597 8.74 5.75 25.07
C ASP A 597 8.07 4.43 24.67
N PHE A 598 8.76 3.55 23.95
CA PHE A 598 8.32 2.17 23.67
C PHE A 598 8.23 1.33 24.95
N PHE A 599 9.11 1.57 25.92
CA PHE A 599 9.10 0.83 27.21
C PHE A 599 7.92 1.22 28.10
N ARG A 600 7.39 2.44 27.97
CA ARG A 600 6.20 2.88 28.71
C ARG A 600 4.94 2.15 28.28
N LEU A 601 4.93 1.62 27.05
CA LEU A 601 3.80 0.91 26.48
C LEU A 601 3.98 -0.62 26.53
N ASP A 602 5.05 -1.09 27.18
CA ASP A 602 5.45 -2.51 27.27
C ASP A 602 5.55 -3.23 25.91
N ASN A 603 5.93 -2.46 24.85
CA ASN A 603 5.99 -2.95 23.48
C ASN A 603 7.43 -3.21 23.03
N VAL A 604 8.24 -3.82 23.89
CA VAL A 604 9.66 -4.10 23.66
C VAL A 604 9.98 -5.56 23.86
N VAL A 605 10.60 -6.17 22.84
CA VAL A 605 11.11 -7.55 22.92
C VAL A 605 12.63 -7.57 22.77
N GLU A 606 13.29 -8.48 23.45
CA GLU A 606 14.70 -8.77 23.24
C GLU A 606 14.82 -9.92 22.24
N GLN A 607 15.72 -9.79 21.27
CA GLN A 607 15.89 -10.76 20.18
C GLN A 607 17.35 -10.95 19.77
N GLY A 608 17.57 -11.94 18.91
CA GLY A 608 18.91 -12.34 18.50
C GLY A 608 19.66 -13.01 19.64
N THR A 609 20.95 -13.18 19.47
CA THR A 609 21.80 -13.84 20.45
C THR A 609 22.75 -12.84 21.07
N ASN A 610 22.81 -12.82 22.39
CA ASN A 610 23.87 -12.16 23.13
C ASN A 610 24.70 -13.19 23.89
N ILE A 611 25.97 -13.30 23.54
CA ILE A 611 26.95 -14.11 24.27
C ILE A 611 27.64 -13.20 25.25
N ARG A 612 27.32 -13.38 26.51
CA ARG A 612 27.84 -12.54 27.60
C ARG A 612 28.74 -13.36 28.54
N ALA A 613 29.98 -12.88 28.75
CA ALA A 613 30.85 -13.44 29.78
C ALA A 613 30.23 -13.20 31.17
N THR A 614 30.39 -14.16 32.05
CA THR A 614 29.89 -14.07 33.42
C THR A 614 30.87 -13.29 34.26
N ASP A 615 30.35 -12.36 35.08
CA ASP A 615 31.19 -11.69 36.08
C ASP A 615 31.65 -12.69 37.14
N VAL A 616 32.94 -12.67 37.46
CA VAL A 616 33.55 -13.57 38.43
C VAL A 616 34.40 -12.80 39.42
N TYR A 617 34.59 -13.39 40.58
CA TYR A 617 35.32 -12.81 41.71
C TYR A 617 36.44 -13.74 42.13
N ARG A 618 37.59 -13.18 42.51
CA ARG A 618 38.68 -13.87 43.19
C ARG A 618 39.45 -12.94 44.13
N HIS A 619 40.19 -13.50 45.06
CA HIS A 619 41.11 -12.70 45.84
C HIS A 619 42.41 -12.44 45.12
N GLU A 620 43.14 -11.41 45.58
CA GLU A 620 44.49 -11.18 45.14
C GLU A 620 45.39 -12.39 45.40
N GLY A 621 46.24 -12.73 44.41
CA GLY A 621 47.17 -13.86 44.46
C GLY A 621 46.56 -15.22 44.20
N GLU A 622 45.26 -15.31 43.92
CA GLU A 622 44.62 -16.54 43.44
C GLU A 622 44.71 -16.65 41.91
N GLU A 623 44.62 -17.89 41.40
CA GLU A 623 44.49 -18.14 39.98
C GLU A 623 43.14 -17.64 39.45
N ASN A 624 43.07 -17.22 38.20
CA ASN A 624 41.81 -16.86 37.60
C ASN A 624 40.87 -18.08 37.52
N PRO A 625 39.60 -17.91 37.89
CA PRO A 625 38.60 -18.97 37.66
C PRO A 625 38.44 -19.28 36.19
N GLU A 626 37.90 -20.45 35.86
CA GLU A 626 37.50 -20.78 34.51
C GLU A 626 36.46 -19.79 33.99
N TRP A 627 36.69 -19.21 32.84
CA TRP A 627 35.79 -18.24 32.22
C TRP A 627 34.50 -18.92 31.77
N GLN A 628 33.38 -18.36 32.17
CA GLN A 628 32.06 -18.84 31.77
C GLN A 628 31.33 -17.77 31.00
N TYR A 629 30.41 -18.20 30.13
CA TYR A 629 29.54 -17.31 29.37
C TYR A 629 28.10 -17.80 29.41
N ARG A 630 27.17 -16.91 29.12
CA ARG A 630 25.73 -17.20 28.94
C ARG A 630 25.34 -16.84 27.52
N VAL A 631 24.48 -17.67 26.91
CA VAL A 631 23.80 -17.38 25.66
C VAL A 631 22.41 -16.88 26.02
N LEU A 632 22.11 -15.64 25.67
CA LEU A 632 20.83 -14.99 25.87
C LEU A 632 20.19 -14.80 24.51
N GLY A 633 18.92 -15.18 24.33
CA GLY A 633 18.20 -15.11 23.07
C GLY A 633 18.29 -16.39 22.25
N ASP A 634 18.45 -16.27 20.92
CA ASP A 634 18.38 -17.39 20.00
C ASP A 634 19.62 -18.30 20.08
N PHE A 635 19.44 -19.56 19.71
CA PHE A 635 20.56 -20.53 19.69
C PHE A 635 21.55 -20.20 18.54
N VAL A 636 22.82 -20.31 18.84
CA VAL A 636 23.92 -20.23 17.86
C VAL A 636 24.81 -21.48 17.97
N SER A 637 25.39 -21.88 16.84
CA SER A 637 26.41 -22.94 16.83
C SER A 637 27.81 -22.38 17.08
N GLY A 638 28.71 -23.22 17.57
CA GLY A 638 30.09 -22.82 17.87
C GLY A 638 30.31 -22.34 19.30
N GLU A 639 31.52 -21.92 19.62
CA GLU A 639 31.94 -21.45 20.94
C GLU A 639 32.68 -20.10 20.85
N PRO A 640 32.41 -19.15 21.78
CA PRO A 640 33.17 -17.91 21.84
C PRO A 640 34.55 -18.15 22.43
N THR A 641 35.46 -17.23 22.16
CA THR A 641 36.76 -17.15 22.84
C THR A 641 36.65 -16.12 23.95
N LEU A 642 37.05 -16.52 25.20
CA LEU A 642 37.12 -15.62 26.34
C LEU A 642 38.55 -15.39 26.76
N SER A 643 38.88 -14.13 27.07
CA SER A 643 40.20 -13.74 27.51
C SER A 643 40.15 -12.61 28.53
N CYS A 644 41.11 -12.56 29.43
CA CYS A 644 41.30 -11.47 30.37
C CYS A 644 42.78 -11.14 30.51
N GLU A 645 43.12 -9.87 30.56
CA GLU A 645 44.51 -9.42 30.71
C GLU A 645 45.04 -9.60 32.15
N ALA A 646 44.13 -9.74 33.13
CA ALA A 646 44.56 -9.95 34.51
C ALA A 646 45.12 -11.37 34.71
N GLY A 647 46.28 -11.48 35.29
CA GLY A 647 46.90 -12.71 35.78
C GLY A 647 46.83 -12.84 37.28
N LYS A 648 47.40 -13.91 37.82
CA LYS A 648 47.44 -14.22 39.27
C LYS A 648 47.88 -13.04 40.13
N ASP A 649 48.90 -12.34 39.68
CA ASP A 649 49.54 -11.26 40.45
C ASP A 649 48.90 -9.89 40.19
N SER A 650 47.79 -9.83 39.46
CA SER A 650 47.08 -8.57 39.22
C SER A 650 46.48 -8.06 40.54
N PRO A 651 46.65 -6.73 40.85
CA PRO A 651 46.13 -6.12 42.08
C PRO A 651 44.62 -6.07 42.13
N ALA A 652 44.04 -5.75 43.30
CA ALA A 652 42.59 -5.52 43.45
C ALA A 652 42.10 -4.47 42.43
N GLY A 653 41.02 -4.77 41.71
CA GLY A 653 40.44 -3.95 40.67
C GLY A 653 39.54 -4.76 39.77
N ASP A 654 38.91 -4.05 38.83
CA ASP A 654 37.97 -4.62 37.83
C ASP A 654 38.70 -4.77 36.49
N TYR A 655 38.67 -5.98 35.95
CA TYR A 655 39.33 -6.33 34.70
C TYR A 655 38.30 -6.89 33.72
N PRO A 656 38.25 -6.42 32.48
CA PRO A 656 37.28 -6.92 31.50
C PRO A 656 37.63 -8.36 31.08
N ILE A 657 36.61 -9.23 31.13
CA ILE A 657 36.65 -10.54 30.49
C ILE A 657 36.10 -10.33 29.07
N ARG A 658 37.00 -10.29 28.09
CA ARG A 658 36.67 -10.07 26.70
C ARG A 658 36.02 -11.31 26.09
N VAL A 659 34.97 -11.08 25.29
CA VAL A 659 34.29 -12.13 24.52
C VAL A 659 34.49 -11.84 23.05
N GLU A 660 35.07 -12.79 22.34
CA GLU A 660 35.27 -12.73 20.91
C GLU A 660 34.49 -13.84 20.22
N ARG A 661 34.26 -13.70 18.93
CA ARG A 661 33.42 -14.60 18.16
C ARG A 661 33.83 -16.07 18.25
N GLY A 662 35.13 -16.38 18.29
CA GLY A 662 35.61 -17.76 18.21
C GLY A 662 35.07 -18.48 16.99
N THR A 663 34.44 -19.65 17.20
CA THR A 663 33.80 -20.44 16.15
C THR A 663 32.29 -20.21 16.04
N ILE A 664 31.75 -19.18 16.70
CA ILE A 664 30.33 -18.87 16.67
C ILE A 664 29.87 -18.54 15.24
N GLU A 665 28.86 -19.26 14.77
CA GLU A 665 28.18 -19.02 13.50
C GLU A 665 26.88 -18.24 13.71
N GLY A 666 26.53 -17.37 12.74
CA GLY A 666 25.31 -16.54 12.77
C GLY A 666 25.63 -15.05 12.60
N GLU A 667 24.70 -14.34 11.99
CA GLU A 667 24.89 -12.91 11.64
C GLU A 667 24.45 -11.95 12.74
N ASN A 668 23.52 -12.35 13.61
CA ASN A 668 22.88 -11.49 14.61
C ASN A 668 23.37 -11.81 16.02
N VAL A 669 24.66 -11.97 16.21
CA VAL A 669 25.28 -12.30 17.51
C VAL A 669 25.99 -11.08 18.09
N VAL A 670 25.59 -10.67 19.28
CA VAL A 670 26.22 -9.61 20.08
C VAL A 670 27.11 -10.26 21.12
N PHE A 671 28.29 -9.70 21.36
CA PHE A 671 29.24 -10.16 22.37
C PHE A 671 29.34 -9.11 23.47
N THR A 672 29.08 -9.50 24.71
CA THR A 672 29.14 -8.62 25.87
C THR A 672 30.22 -9.11 26.84
N ASN A 673 31.16 -8.24 27.12
CA ASN A 673 32.21 -8.54 28.10
C ASN A 673 31.65 -8.70 29.51
N GLY A 674 32.26 -9.58 30.28
CA GLY A 674 32.06 -9.67 31.72
C GLY A 674 33.19 -8.94 32.46
N THR A 675 33.15 -9.02 33.78
CA THR A 675 34.16 -8.41 34.64
C THR A 675 34.74 -9.46 35.60
N LEU A 676 36.06 -9.52 35.65
CA LEU A 676 36.77 -10.15 36.75
C LEU A 676 37.00 -9.12 37.87
N HIS A 677 36.40 -9.33 39.01
CA HIS A 677 36.63 -8.55 40.20
C HIS A 677 37.73 -9.19 41.06
N VAL A 678 38.91 -8.61 41.07
CA VAL A 678 39.99 -8.99 41.99
C VAL A 678 39.83 -8.17 43.25
N VAL A 679 39.62 -8.82 44.35
CA VAL A 679 39.34 -8.16 45.65
C VAL A 679 40.40 -8.50 46.68
N ASP A 680 40.58 -7.62 47.67
CA ASP A 680 41.45 -7.89 48.81
C ASP A 680 41.00 -9.14 49.59
N LYS A 681 41.94 -9.85 50.19
CA LYS A 681 41.64 -11.09 50.98
C LYS A 681 40.71 -10.88 52.18
N SER A 682 40.53 -9.67 52.61
CA SER A 682 39.60 -9.32 53.69
C SER A 682 38.15 -9.19 53.22
N VAL A 683 37.91 -9.10 51.92
CA VAL A 683 36.56 -8.94 51.35
C VAL A 683 35.92 -10.31 51.19
N GLN A 684 34.73 -10.49 51.75
CA GLN A 684 33.96 -11.72 51.55
C GLN A 684 33.44 -11.78 50.09
N LEU A 685 33.80 -12.84 49.37
CA LEU A 685 33.29 -13.03 48.00
C LEU A 685 31.77 -13.24 48.00
N PRO A 686 31.06 -12.73 46.99
CA PRO A 686 29.66 -13.03 46.84
C PRO A 686 29.43 -14.55 46.75
N THR A 687 28.56 -15.09 47.60
CA THR A 687 28.14 -16.49 47.46
C THR A 687 27.36 -16.65 46.18
N THR A 688 27.98 -17.22 45.17
CA THR A 688 27.31 -17.56 43.90
C THR A 688 26.29 -18.67 44.15
N GLY A 689 25.11 -18.26 44.62
CA GLY A 689 23.96 -19.15 44.69
C GLY A 689 23.07 -18.88 43.49
N ILE A 690 23.30 -19.58 42.42
CA ILE A 690 22.24 -20.09 41.51
C ILE A 690 22.94 -20.94 40.43
N HIS A 691 23.01 -22.23 40.67
CA HIS A 691 23.17 -23.19 39.58
C HIS A 691 21.85 -23.32 38.84
N ALA A 692 21.67 -22.56 37.75
CA ALA A 692 20.70 -22.96 36.77
C ALA A 692 21.31 -24.10 35.92
N PRO A 693 20.60 -25.22 35.69
CA PRO A 693 21.15 -26.31 34.88
C PRO A 693 21.42 -25.80 33.46
N MET A 694 22.67 -25.98 33.03
CA MET A 694 23.08 -25.69 31.64
C MET A 694 22.39 -26.68 30.70
N PHE A 695 21.79 -26.17 29.62
CA PHE A 695 21.45 -27.00 28.50
C PHE A 695 22.74 -27.37 27.76
N ASN A 696 22.91 -28.65 27.50
CA ASN A 696 24.00 -29.13 26.70
C ASN A 696 23.76 -28.68 25.25
N SER A 697 24.78 -28.23 24.53
CA SER A 697 24.74 -27.75 23.15
C SER A 697 24.10 -28.70 22.10
N LYS A 698 23.63 -29.87 22.54
CA LYS A 698 23.01 -30.90 21.70
C LYS A 698 21.47 -30.92 21.75
N ASP A 699 20.83 -30.20 22.66
CA ASP A 699 19.37 -30.24 22.81
C ASP A 699 18.74 -29.03 22.07
N ARG A 700 18.06 -29.32 20.96
CA ARG A 700 17.30 -28.32 20.20
C ARG A 700 15.83 -28.39 20.61
N ALA A 701 15.32 -27.30 21.18
CA ALA A 701 13.90 -27.16 21.52
C ALA A 701 13.27 -26.05 20.69
N PHE A 702 12.07 -26.29 20.17
CA PHE A 702 11.30 -25.34 19.37
C PHE A 702 9.87 -25.27 19.88
N THR A 703 9.21 -24.11 19.79
CA THR A 703 7.77 -23.99 19.96
C THR A 703 7.03 -24.63 18.78
N LEU A 704 5.73 -24.86 18.89
CA LEU A 704 4.89 -25.33 17.76
C LEU A 704 4.91 -24.38 16.55
N GLY A 705 5.22 -23.12 16.75
CA GLY A 705 5.40 -22.11 15.69
C GLY A 705 6.80 -22.06 15.08
N GLY A 706 7.69 -23.03 15.41
CA GLY A 706 9.04 -23.12 14.82
C GLY A 706 10.08 -22.19 15.47
N CYS A 707 9.75 -21.43 16.51
CA CYS A 707 10.71 -20.58 17.23
C CYS A 707 11.60 -21.43 18.13
N ALA A 708 12.92 -21.25 18.05
CA ALA A 708 13.87 -21.91 18.94
C ALA A 708 13.68 -21.44 20.40
N VAL A 709 13.65 -22.38 21.34
CA VAL A 709 13.53 -22.09 22.78
C VAL A 709 14.88 -22.29 23.43
N SER A 710 15.45 -21.21 23.96
CA SER A 710 16.67 -21.25 24.75
C SER A 710 16.35 -20.88 26.21
N GLY A 711 16.72 -21.73 27.14
CA GLY A 711 16.59 -21.47 28.59
C GLY A 711 15.44 -22.23 29.30
N LYS A 712 15.43 -22.13 30.62
CA LYS A 712 14.46 -22.80 31.49
C LYS A 712 13.13 -22.05 31.48
N LEU A 713 12.05 -22.71 31.04
CA LEU A 713 10.70 -22.15 31.14
C LEU A 713 10.29 -21.88 32.57
N PRO A 714 9.56 -20.79 32.87
CA PRO A 714 8.99 -20.52 34.19
C PRO A 714 8.07 -21.67 34.62
N SER A 715 8.09 -22.02 35.89
CA SER A 715 7.20 -23.04 36.48
C SER A 715 5.73 -22.54 36.39
N GLY A 716 4.89 -23.29 35.70
CA GLY A 716 3.44 -23.00 35.59
C GLY A 716 2.91 -22.69 34.19
N VAL A 717 3.74 -22.70 33.19
CA VAL A 717 3.30 -22.53 31.77
C VAL A 717 3.26 -23.90 31.09
N HIS A 718 2.09 -24.31 30.65
CA HIS A 718 1.92 -25.53 29.84
C HIS A 718 2.12 -25.17 28.34
N GLU A 719 3.33 -25.38 27.85
CA GLU A 719 3.62 -25.23 26.41
C GLU A 719 3.99 -26.57 25.78
N ILE A 720 3.64 -26.70 24.49
CA ILE A 720 4.05 -27.83 23.69
C ILE A 720 5.36 -27.47 23.00
N LEU A 721 6.42 -28.18 23.30
CA LEU A 721 7.75 -28.01 22.71
C LEU A 721 8.08 -29.17 21.78
N ILE A 722 8.87 -28.89 20.76
CA ILE A 722 9.51 -29.92 19.92
C ILE A 722 10.99 -29.98 20.31
N ILE A 723 11.40 -31.06 20.94
CA ILE A 723 12.79 -31.29 21.35
C ILE A 723 13.35 -32.44 20.50
N ASN A 724 14.41 -32.15 19.74
CA ASN A 724 15.04 -33.15 18.84
C ASN A 724 14.02 -33.85 17.92
N GLY A 725 13.04 -33.08 17.37
CA GLY A 725 12.00 -33.58 16.49
C GLY A 725 10.85 -34.35 17.18
N LYS A 726 10.82 -34.42 18.50
CA LYS A 726 9.76 -35.07 19.28
C LYS A 726 8.93 -34.05 20.06
N LYS A 727 7.60 -34.20 19.99
CA LYS A 727 6.65 -33.38 20.75
C LYS A 727 6.73 -33.71 22.23
N VAL A 728 7.03 -32.75 23.07
CA VAL A 728 7.06 -32.84 24.52
C VAL A 728 6.03 -31.87 25.10
N VAL A 729 5.09 -32.38 25.91
CA VAL A 729 4.11 -31.59 26.67
C VAL A 729 4.63 -31.44 28.08
N ARG A 730 4.76 -30.21 28.57
CA ARG A 730 5.09 -29.92 29.96
C ARG A 730 4.02 -29.08 30.61
#